data_5eb9abaff5162e21dcaa126af09e070a
#
_entry.id   5eb9abaff5162e21dcaa126af09e070a
#
_cell.length_a   1.000
_cell.length_b   1.000
_cell.length_c   1.000
_cell.angle_alpha   90.00
_cell.angle_beta   90.00
_cell.angle_gamma   90.00
#
_symmetry.space_group_name_H-M   'P 1'
#
loop_
_entity.id
_entity.type
_entity.pdbx_description
1 polymer ?
#
loop_
_entity_poly.entity_id
_entity_poly.type
_entity_poly.pdbx_seq_one_letter_code
_entity_poly.pdbx_strand_id
1 'polypeptide(L)'
;MNKITNFIAFIISLFFVLIVLFFLTLQLIEITPNEKQIIDLTEKVNNEVGIYFNKIGIPQIEAANLNDLYFAIGYAQAESRIWQMDLMRRMALGRLSEIFGEEFISYDKFIRFFNFKNIAQETLNLLPSDLMSLLESYSNGVNHFIQEKSENLAIEFSIFDYKPNLWKSEDCILIFNFLEFYFNSSFKDNLFDLVLKEKLSSLEYENLNGKITNVIQNDTSIFNKFLGNKSTNTKYKSLSMLLDSISKFKFLFNNLLGNTFATRTLSNSFYKSAIASDFASVLSIPSISMMILANSPEVSLNGIFFPGIPLCITGRNNFLAWATNFVYSSQWYFEEIKLNENKSHFFTADTVPKLVEYKIDTIFVKNSHPRLFYLIFAKGKGVFTEAFEGMDIQLIANQPTELSKNKAFENLYNLNFARQINYVKKIIPNWHFPKANIVFGDKFGNIGITLLGVCFKDKNSKEIRLTNNSNFVLNPKNNFIISTNFQVDTSVLNNWNKNFRSKRIASFLSNLPDFEIRDIKNIQLDSKSEFAKELMNIIIPIIQDKKYLLNEDEKKVFELFLHWDYSYARNQLQPVILEEFIQTLLTKTLSDNLSKNEINYFYNSPDFYEKLISIVGNKYNILFDDIRTTQVENRDYIIFVSAKQTFQKLSKILGNSTNSKYYNWGNYNKGTFLHFYHHNKLITSTFSIDSIEMSGHRTCINIFENKYKLTYSFGIINRIIFDSQYLGLYGISSLGNSGDPTNDHFADQFQVWRNSGYLKIHFDPKTKLSTNKRIFKPKK
;
A
#
# COMPACT_ATOMS: atom_id res chain seq x y z
N MET A 1 13.36 -29.89 -52.67
CA MET A 1 13.85 -29.39 -51.36
C MET A 1 14.37 -27.95 -51.45
N ASN A 2 15.25 -27.57 -52.39
CA ASN A 2 15.82 -26.23 -52.41
C ASN A 2 14.85 -25.02 -52.57
N LYS A 3 13.69 -25.20 -53.22
CA LYS A 3 12.74 -24.05 -53.38
C LYS A 3 11.96 -23.72 -52.09
N ILE A 4 11.65 -24.74 -51.29
CA ILE A 4 10.91 -24.58 -50.00
C ILE A 4 11.87 -23.96 -48.97
N THR A 5 13.13 -24.43 -48.89
CA THR A 5 14.12 -23.86 -47.96
C THR A 5 14.46 -22.40 -48.30
N ASN A 6 14.55 -22.04 -49.57
CA ASN A 6 14.77 -20.65 -50.01
C ASN A 6 13.54 -19.77 -49.72
N PHE A 7 12.33 -20.31 -49.85
CA PHE A 7 11.11 -19.57 -49.50
C PHE A 7 10.97 -19.37 -47.98
N ILE A 8 11.30 -20.35 -47.15
CA ILE A 8 11.35 -20.22 -45.70
C ILE A 8 12.44 -19.19 -45.27
N ALA A 9 13.63 -19.28 -45.87
CA ALA A 9 14.70 -18.31 -45.61
C ALA A 9 14.31 -16.86 -45.99
N PHE A 10 13.56 -16.70 -47.10
CA PHE A 10 13.02 -15.42 -47.50
C PHE A 10 12.00 -14.84 -46.49
N ILE A 11 11.08 -15.69 -46.00
CA ILE A 11 10.11 -15.26 -44.98
C ILE A 11 10.79 -14.88 -43.66
N ILE A 12 11.79 -15.65 -43.22
CA ILE A 12 12.59 -15.34 -42.02
C ILE A 12 13.33 -14.02 -42.18
N SER A 13 13.95 -13.81 -43.37
CA SER A 13 14.65 -12.57 -43.67
C SER A 13 13.71 -11.37 -43.73
N LEU A 14 12.53 -11.52 -44.34
CA LEU A 14 11.51 -10.48 -44.40
C LEU A 14 10.99 -10.14 -42.96
N PHE A 15 10.78 -11.14 -42.15
CA PHE A 15 10.36 -10.95 -40.75
C PHE A 15 11.43 -10.24 -39.90
N PHE A 16 12.72 -10.57 -40.15
CA PHE A 16 13.84 -9.87 -39.50
C PHE A 16 13.96 -8.42 -39.96
N VAL A 17 13.76 -8.14 -41.22
CA VAL A 17 13.72 -6.78 -41.77
C VAL A 17 12.57 -5.97 -41.19
N LEU A 18 11.40 -6.59 -41.04
CA LEU A 18 10.24 -5.93 -40.41
C LEU A 18 10.49 -5.65 -38.92
N ILE A 19 11.15 -6.54 -38.19
CA ILE A 19 11.57 -6.34 -36.80
C ILE A 19 12.60 -5.18 -36.73
N VAL A 20 13.61 -5.15 -37.61
CA VAL A 20 14.58 -4.08 -37.63
C VAL A 20 13.94 -2.74 -38.00
N LEU A 21 13.02 -2.73 -38.96
CA LEU A 21 12.22 -1.55 -39.30
C LEU A 21 11.35 -1.09 -38.17
N PHE A 22 10.74 -2.02 -37.42
CA PHE A 22 9.97 -1.70 -36.24
C PHE A 22 10.84 -1.08 -35.13
N PHE A 23 12.03 -1.63 -34.86
CA PHE A 23 12.97 -1.01 -33.92
C PHE A 23 13.52 0.31 -34.40
N LEU A 24 13.76 0.46 -35.70
CA LEU A 24 14.17 1.75 -36.31
C LEU A 24 13.03 2.77 -36.25
N THR A 25 11.77 2.37 -36.43
CA THR A 25 10.64 3.28 -36.27
C THR A 25 10.43 3.64 -34.80
N LEU A 26 10.65 2.71 -33.86
CA LEU A 26 10.68 3.03 -32.43
C LEU A 26 11.81 4.04 -32.11
N GLN A 27 13.02 3.85 -32.66
CA GLN A 27 14.10 4.83 -32.50
C GLN A 27 13.82 6.17 -33.21
N LEU A 28 13.07 6.18 -34.31
CA LEU A 28 12.65 7.40 -34.98
C LEU A 28 11.51 8.10 -34.27
N ILE A 29 10.66 7.36 -33.52
CA ILE A 29 9.66 7.93 -32.62
C ILE A 29 10.35 8.54 -31.38
N GLU A 30 11.50 8.03 -30.95
CA GLU A 30 12.34 8.64 -29.91
C GLU A 30 12.93 10.00 -30.32
N ILE A 31 12.91 10.38 -31.60
CA ILE A 31 13.47 11.63 -32.12
C ILE A 31 12.39 12.69 -32.38
N THR A 32 11.27 12.68 -31.69
CA THR A 32 10.67 13.98 -31.36
C THR A 32 11.54 14.56 -30.24
N PRO A 33 12.26 15.67 -30.46
CA PRO A 33 13.01 16.28 -29.37
C PRO A 33 12.01 16.55 -28.27
N ASN A 34 12.21 15.95 -27.08
CA ASN A 34 11.55 16.41 -25.89
C ASN A 34 11.73 17.92 -25.89
N GLU A 35 10.65 18.68 -26.12
CA GLU A 35 10.73 20.13 -26.15
C GLU A 35 11.26 20.54 -24.77
N LYS A 36 12.59 20.68 -24.70
CA LYS A 36 13.28 20.95 -23.44
C LYS A 36 12.90 22.30 -22.85
N GLN A 37 12.35 23.17 -23.68
CA GLN A 37 11.88 24.48 -23.25
C GLN A 37 10.53 24.81 -23.89
N ILE A 38 9.51 25.04 -23.03
CA ILE A 38 8.22 25.58 -23.42
C ILE A 38 8.07 26.95 -22.79
N ILE A 39 7.72 27.94 -23.59
CA ILE A 39 7.28 29.27 -23.11
C ILE A 39 5.91 29.50 -23.70
N ASP A 40 4.89 29.58 -22.82
CA ASP A 40 3.49 29.67 -23.22
C ASP A 40 2.82 30.92 -22.63
N LEU A 41 1.93 31.52 -23.41
CA LEU A 41 1.10 32.67 -23.00
C LEU A 41 -0.32 32.15 -22.69
N THR A 42 -0.73 32.26 -21.44
CA THR A 42 -2.03 31.76 -21.01
C THR A 42 -2.78 32.76 -20.12
N GLU A 43 -4.10 32.77 -20.24
CA GLU A 43 -5.00 33.54 -19.36
C GLU A 43 -5.20 32.86 -17.99
N LYS A 44 -4.58 31.68 -17.78
CA LYS A 44 -4.78 30.86 -16.59
C LYS A 44 -3.80 31.18 -15.46
N VAL A 45 -2.80 32.02 -15.70
CA VAL A 45 -1.86 32.50 -14.69
C VAL A 45 -1.90 34.01 -14.58
N ASN A 46 -1.68 34.53 -13.38
CA ASN A 46 -1.67 35.97 -13.10
C ASN A 46 -0.27 36.57 -13.25
N ASN A 47 0.77 35.77 -12.98
CA ASN A 47 2.17 36.15 -13.06
C ASN A 47 2.94 35.07 -13.80
N GLU A 48 4.20 35.39 -14.16
CA GLU A 48 5.11 34.38 -14.71
C GLU A 48 5.33 33.29 -13.67
N VAL A 49 5.13 32.02 -14.07
CA VAL A 49 5.43 30.84 -13.27
C VAL A 49 6.33 29.88 -14.04
N GLY A 50 7.35 29.33 -13.37
CA GLY A 50 8.33 28.44 -13.96
C GLY A 50 8.35 27.06 -13.32
N ILE A 51 8.40 26.01 -14.17
CA ILE A 51 8.68 24.64 -13.78
C ILE A 51 10.03 24.27 -14.37
N TYR A 52 10.98 23.90 -13.52
CA TYR A 52 12.35 23.56 -13.89
C TYR A 52 12.62 22.13 -13.46
N PHE A 53 13.02 21.27 -14.39
CA PHE A 53 13.33 19.89 -14.05
C PHE A 53 14.81 19.74 -13.69
N ASN A 54 15.09 19.14 -12.56
CA ASN A 54 16.45 18.82 -12.17
C ASN A 54 16.96 17.57 -12.91
N LYS A 55 18.23 17.16 -12.67
CA LYS A 55 18.88 16.04 -13.36
C LYS A 55 18.22 14.68 -13.20
N ILE A 56 17.29 14.54 -12.26
CA ILE A 56 16.54 13.30 -11.96
C ILE A 56 15.03 13.52 -12.16
N GLY A 57 14.64 14.48 -12.98
CA GLY A 57 13.26 14.73 -13.38
C GLY A 57 12.32 15.20 -12.26
N ILE A 58 12.84 15.67 -11.12
CA ILE A 58 11.99 16.27 -10.08
C ILE A 58 11.68 17.71 -10.48
N PRO A 59 10.38 18.08 -10.62
CA PRO A 59 10.00 19.44 -10.91
C PRO A 59 10.28 20.35 -9.72
N GLN A 60 10.94 21.45 -10.01
CA GLN A 60 11.18 22.57 -9.14
C GLN A 60 10.36 23.75 -9.65
N ILE A 61 9.32 24.12 -8.91
CA ILE A 61 8.32 25.12 -9.32
C ILE A 61 8.53 26.42 -8.57
N GLU A 62 8.51 27.54 -9.29
CA GLU A 62 8.55 28.87 -8.72
C GLU A 62 7.40 29.72 -9.24
N ALA A 63 6.62 30.29 -8.32
CA ALA A 63 5.48 31.14 -8.62
C ALA A 63 5.46 32.37 -7.71
N ALA A 64 4.81 33.44 -8.17
CA ALA A 64 4.66 34.69 -7.43
C ALA A 64 3.47 34.68 -6.45
N ASN A 65 2.55 33.72 -6.59
CA ASN A 65 1.37 33.54 -5.75
C ASN A 65 0.90 32.10 -5.72
N LEU A 66 -0.03 31.77 -4.84
CA LEU A 66 -0.52 30.38 -4.65
C LEU A 66 -1.31 29.85 -5.86
N ASN A 67 -2.14 30.67 -6.51
CA ASN A 67 -2.93 30.20 -7.64
C ASN A 67 -2.03 29.76 -8.79
N ASP A 68 -1.00 30.57 -9.12
CA ASP A 68 -0.02 30.24 -10.15
C ASP A 68 0.82 29.02 -9.73
N LEU A 69 1.15 28.89 -8.42
CA LEU A 69 1.83 27.71 -7.88
C LEU A 69 1.02 26.43 -8.09
N TYR A 70 -0.27 26.45 -7.74
CA TYR A 70 -1.14 25.28 -7.89
C TYR A 70 -1.44 24.95 -9.35
N PHE A 71 -1.55 25.94 -10.23
CA PHE A 71 -1.57 25.74 -11.68
C PHE A 71 -0.34 24.92 -12.14
N ALA A 72 0.85 25.37 -11.75
CA ALA A 72 2.08 24.69 -12.15
C ALA A 72 2.25 23.31 -11.54
N ILE A 73 1.79 23.07 -10.29
CA ILE A 73 1.73 21.73 -9.70
C ILE A 73 0.81 20.83 -10.53
N GLY A 74 -0.35 21.33 -10.95
CA GLY A 74 -1.29 20.59 -11.79
C GLY A 74 -0.68 20.20 -13.15
N TYR A 75 -0.05 21.16 -13.82
CA TYR A 75 0.63 20.92 -15.07
C TYR A 75 1.77 19.89 -14.91
N ALA A 76 2.64 20.04 -13.90
CA ALA A 76 3.77 19.14 -13.65
C ALA A 76 3.34 17.71 -13.32
N GLN A 77 2.27 17.56 -12.54
CA GLN A 77 1.69 16.24 -12.27
C GLN A 77 1.11 15.61 -13.54
N ALA A 78 0.38 16.38 -14.34
CA ALA A 78 -0.18 15.90 -15.60
C ALA A 78 0.93 15.52 -16.59
N GLU A 79 1.93 16.37 -16.80
CA GLU A 79 3.06 16.07 -17.67
C GLU A 79 3.76 14.76 -17.30
N SER A 80 3.90 14.49 -16.01
CA SER A 80 4.59 13.30 -15.53
C SER A 80 3.68 12.07 -15.38
N ARG A 81 2.37 12.23 -15.12
CA ARG A 81 1.52 11.17 -14.57
C ARG A 81 0.07 11.17 -15.08
N ILE A 82 -0.25 11.83 -16.20
CA ILE A 82 -1.65 12.03 -16.63
C ILE A 82 -2.43 10.72 -16.79
N TRP A 83 -1.80 9.68 -17.34
CA TRP A 83 -2.46 8.37 -17.45
C TRP A 83 -2.80 7.77 -16.08
N GLN A 84 -1.86 7.80 -15.15
CA GLN A 84 -2.08 7.33 -13.77
C GLN A 84 -3.19 8.13 -13.07
N MET A 85 -3.22 9.46 -13.26
CA MET A 85 -4.26 10.33 -12.70
C MET A 85 -5.65 9.95 -13.26
N ASP A 86 -5.78 9.77 -14.57
CA ASP A 86 -7.04 9.35 -15.19
C ASP A 86 -7.45 7.93 -14.77
N LEU A 87 -6.48 7.00 -14.68
CA LEU A 87 -6.73 5.65 -14.18
C LEU A 87 -7.29 5.65 -12.76
N MET A 88 -6.65 6.37 -11.82
CA MET A 88 -7.10 6.46 -10.43
C MET A 88 -8.50 7.08 -10.32
N ARG A 89 -8.77 8.13 -11.12
CA ARG A 89 -10.11 8.74 -11.22
C ARG A 89 -11.14 7.73 -11.71
N ARG A 90 -10.86 6.95 -12.76
CA ARG A 90 -11.75 5.92 -13.28
C ARG A 90 -11.96 4.77 -12.32
N MET A 91 -10.90 4.36 -11.61
CA MET A 91 -11.03 3.38 -10.54
C MET A 91 -12.03 3.86 -9.48
N ALA A 92 -11.87 5.08 -8.99
CA ALA A 92 -12.74 5.66 -7.97
C ALA A 92 -14.20 5.86 -8.43
N LEU A 93 -14.40 6.05 -9.73
CA LEU A 93 -15.74 6.19 -10.35
C LEU A 93 -16.39 4.86 -10.73
N GLY A 94 -15.68 3.72 -10.71
CA GLY A 94 -16.16 2.46 -11.25
C GLY A 94 -16.40 2.57 -12.77
N ARG A 95 -15.37 2.97 -13.54
CA ARG A 95 -15.41 3.23 -14.98
C ARG A 95 -14.25 2.56 -15.74
N LEU A 96 -13.72 1.47 -15.21
CA LEU A 96 -12.63 0.74 -15.87
C LEU A 96 -13.11 -0.04 -17.10
N SER A 97 -14.35 -0.54 -17.10
CA SER A 97 -14.93 -1.25 -18.24
C SER A 97 -14.97 -0.42 -19.53
N GLU A 98 -15.02 0.91 -19.41
CA GLU A 98 -15.00 1.82 -20.56
C GLU A 98 -13.69 1.72 -21.37
N ILE A 99 -12.62 1.28 -20.70
CA ILE A 99 -11.27 1.19 -21.30
C ILE A 99 -10.88 -0.27 -21.51
N PHE A 100 -11.13 -1.13 -20.52
CA PHE A 100 -10.58 -2.48 -20.48
C PHE A 100 -11.60 -3.57 -20.84
N GLY A 101 -12.89 -3.23 -20.98
CA GLY A 101 -13.92 -4.15 -21.42
C GLY A 101 -14.59 -4.95 -20.30
N GLU A 102 -15.16 -6.11 -20.66
CA GLU A 102 -16.10 -6.87 -19.83
C GLU A 102 -15.48 -7.41 -18.52
N GLU A 103 -14.18 -7.64 -18.50
CA GLU A 103 -13.48 -8.19 -17.31
C GLU A 103 -13.57 -7.29 -16.06
N PHE A 104 -13.81 -5.97 -16.26
CA PHE A 104 -13.93 -4.99 -15.17
C PHE A 104 -15.38 -4.65 -14.77
N ILE A 105 -16.40 -5.25 -15.38
CA ILE A 105 -17.82 -4.96 -15.04
C ILE A 105 -18.11 -5.22 -13.56
N SER A 106 -17.63 -6.35 -13.02
CA SER A 106 -17.83 -6.68 -11.59
C SER A 106 -17.13 -5.68 -10.67
N TYR A 107 -15.95 -5.19 -11.06
CA TYR A 107 -15.24 -4.14 -10.35
C TYR A 107 -16.04 -2.83 -10.36
N ASP A 108 -16.48 -2.40 -11.54
CA ASP A 108 -17.21 -1.15 -11.70
C ASP A 108 -18.53 -1.16 -10.90
N LYS A 109 -19.28 -2.27 -10.96
CA LYS A 109 -20.45 -2.48 -10.10
C LYS A 109 -20.07 -2.31 -8.61
N PHE A 110 -19.07 -3.04 -8.16
CA PHE A 110 -18.64 -3.05 -6.76
C PHE A 110 -18.28 -1.65 -6.26
N ILE A 111 -17.49 -0.88 -7.00
CA ILE A 111 -17.07 0.47 -6.59
C ILE A 111 -18.24 1.44 -6.53
N ARG A 112 -19.20 1.35 -7.45
CA ARG A 112 -20.35 2.27 -7.48
C ARG A 112 -21.26 2.16 -6.26
N PHE A 113 -21.27 1.02 -5.57
CA PHE A 113 -21.99 0.88 -4.30
C PHE A 113 -21.45 1.76 -3.16
N PHE A 114 -20.19 2.20 -3.24
CA PHE A 114 -19.62 3.14 -2.26
C PHE A 114 -19.95 4.60 -2.53
N ASN A 115 -20.46 4.93 -3.71
CA ASN A 115 -20.93 6.26 -4.08
C ASN A 115 -19.89 7.39 -3.92
N PHE A 116 -18.61 7.09 -4.14
CA PHE A 116 -17.50 8.04 -3.98
C PHE A 116 -17.69 9.36 -4.74
N LYS A 117 -18.35 9.32 -5.90
CA LYS A 117 -18.65 10.52 -6.69
C LYS A 117 -19.47 11.55 -5.91
N ASN A 118 -20.60 11.12 -5.34
CA ASN A 118 -21.46 12.04 -4.60
C ASN A 118 -20.79 12.54 -3.34
N ILE A 119 -20.05 11.65 -2.64
CA ILE A 119 -19.26 12.01 -1.47
C ILE A 119 -18.22 13.09 -1.80
N ALA A 120 -17.54 12.97 -2.95
CA ALA A 120 -16.58 13.98 -3.39
C ALA A 120 -17.23 15.33 -3.65
N GLN A 121 -18.42 15.35 -4.29
CA GLN A 121 -19.18 16.57 -4.53
C GLN A 121 -19.67 17.22 -3.22
N GLU A 122 -20.21 16.42 -2.29
CA GLU A 122 -20.61 16.92 -0.97
C GLU A 122 -19.44 17.51 -0.21
N THR A 123 -18.29 16.81 -0.21
CA THR A 123 -17.05 17.29 0.44
C THR A 123 -16.57 18.60 -0.19
N LEU A 124 -16.58 18.68 -1.53
CA LEU A 124 -16.18 19.87 -2.27
C LEU A 124 -16.99 21.09 -1.84
N ASN A 125 -18.31 20.95 -1.71
CA ASN A 125 -19.22 22.03 -1.31
C ASN A 125 -19.00 22.53 0.13
N LEU A 126 -18.29 21.77 0.95
CA LEU A 126 -17.97 22.11 2.34
C LEU A 126 -16.59 22.75 2.50
N LEU A 127 -15.76 22.81 1.45
CA LEU A 127 -14.43 23.37 1.50
C LEU A 127 -14.42 24.92 1.61
N PRO A 128 -13.43 25.50 2.27
CA PRO A 128 -13.21 26.92 2.23
C PRO A 128 -12.96 27.46 0.81
N SER A 129 -13.40 28.70 0.56
CA SER A 129 -13.32 29.31 -0.78
C SER A 129 -11.90 29.49 -1.31
N ASP A 130 -10.92 29.73 -0.43
CA ASP A 130 -9.51 29.82 -0.79
C ASP A 130 -8.98 28.47 -1.30
N LEU A 131 -9.27 27.38 -0.60
CA LEU A 131 -8.89 26.02 -1.04
C LEU A 131 -9.61 25.64 -2.35
N MET A 132 -10.88 26.03 -2.51
CA MET A 132 -11.61 25.85 -3.78
C MET A 132 -10.90 26.52 -4.95
N SER A 133 -10.49 27.80 -4.80
CA SER A 133 -9.75 28.54 -5.81
C SER A 133 -8.43 27.85 -6.20
N LEU A 134 -7.71 27.28 -5.24
CA LEU A 134 -6.48 26.54 -5.50
C LEU A 134 -6.73 25.23 -6.25
N LEU A 135 -7.82 24.51 -5.94
CA LEU A 135 -8.22 23.31 -6.68
C LEU A 135 -8.64 23.62 -8.12
N GLU A 136 -9.26 24.75 -8.36
CA GLU A 136 -9.59 25.24 -9.70
C GLU A 136 -8.31 25.58 -10.48
N SER A 137 -7.37 26.28 -9.85
CA SER A 137 -6.07 26.60 -10.46
C SER A 137 -5.28 25.34 -10.80
N TYR A 138 -5.25 24.35 -9.91
CA TYR A 138 -4.65 23.04 -10.18
C TYR A 138 -5.33 22.35 -11.37
N SER A 139 -6.66 22.32 -11.40
CA SER A 139 -7.43 21.70 -12.48
C SER A 139 -7.16 22.41 -13.82
N ASN A 140 -7.03 23.72 -13.80
CA ASN A 140 -6.63 24.50 -14.98
C ASN A 140 -5.24 24.12 -15.47
N GLY A 141 -4.27 23.86 -14.60
CA GLY A 141 -2.93 23.39 -14.97
C GLY A 141 -2.95 22.00 -15.61
N VAL A 142 -3.70 21.06 -15.01
CA VAL A 142 -3.91 19.72 -15.60
C VAL A 142 -4.56 19.81 -16.98
N ASN A 143 -5.61 20.62 -17.11
CA ASN A 143 -6.34 20.77 -18.36
C ASN A 143 -5.53 21.49 -19.43
N HIS A 144 -4.68 22.42 -19.04
CA HIS A 144 -3.77 23.09 -19.96
C HIS A 144 -2.82 22.09 -20.61
N PHE A 145 -2.24 21.16 -19.80
CA PHE A 145 -1.41 20.06 -20.33
C PHE A 145 -2.21 19.14 -21.27
N ILE A 146 -3.41 18.72 -20.89
CA ILE A 146 -4.26 17.83 -21.71
C ILE A 146 -4.54 18.47 -23.08
N GLN A 147 -4.84 19.77 -23.10
CA GLN A 147 -5.15 20.50 -24.33
C GLN A 147 -3.92 20.74 -25.19
N GLU A 148 -2.80 21.13 -24.58
CA GLU A 148 -1.53 21.37 -25.27
C GLU A 148 -0.98 20.09 -25.92
N LYS A 149 -1.06 18.96 -25.20
CA LYS A 149 -0.48 17.68 -25.66
C LYS A 149 -1.54 16.70 -26.19
N SER A 150 -2.71 17.19 -26.63
CA SER A 150 -3.84 16.37 -27.04
C SER A 150 -3.53 15.26 -28.06
N GLU A 151 -2.49 15.44 -28.89
CA GLU A 151 -2.03 14.46 -29.90
C GLU A 151 -0.86 13.60 -29.40
N ASN A 152 -0.17 14.01 -28.33
CA ASN A 152 1.04 13.36 -27.80
C ASN A 152 0.94 13.15 -26.28
N LEU A 153 -0.14 12.52 -25.83
CA LEU A 153 -0.32 12.09 -24.44
C LEU A 153 0.49 10.80 -24.17
N ALA A 154 0.53 10.39 -22.91
CA ALA A 154 1.17 9.14 -22.49
C ALA A 154 0.72 7.96 -23.39
N ILE A 155 1.65 7.07 -23.70
CA ILE A 155 1.50 5.99 -24.69
C ILE A 155 0.29 5.07 -24.39
N GLU A 156 -0.08 4.92 -23.13
CA GLU A 156 -1.22 4.10 -22.71
C GLU A 156 -2.54 4.61 -23.31
N PHE A 157 -2.71 5.92 -23.51
CA PHE A 157 -3.91 6.44 -24.17
C PHE A 157 -4.04 5.94 -25.61
N SER A 158 -2.90 5.84 -26.32
CA SER A 158 -2.86 5.29 -27.67
C SER A 158 -3.06 3.76 -27.66
N ILE A 159 -2.44 3.05 -26.72
CA ILE A 159 -2.59 1.58 -26.60
C ILE A 159 -4.04 1.20 -26.31
N PHE A 160 -4.70 1.95 -25.43
CA PHE A 160 -6.09 1.68 -25.04
C PHE A 160 -7.11 2.46 -25.84
N ASP A 161 -6.70 3.20 -26.88
CA ASP A 161 -7.56 3.93 -27.80
C ASP A 161 -8.63 4.77 -27.08
N TYR A 162 -8.18 5.73 -26.27
CA TYR A 162 -9.07 6.70 -25.62
C TYR A 162 -8.31 7.99 -25.26
N LYS A 163 -9.06 9.07 -24.97
CA LYS A 163 -8.51 10.35 -24.48
C LYS A 163 -9.04 10.62 -23.05
N PRO A 164 -8.27 11.29 -22.19
CA PRO A 164 -8.73 11.66 -20.84
C PRO A 164 -9.78 12.76 -20.95
N ASN A 165 -10.79 12.71 -20.08
CA ASN A 165 -11.69 13.82 -19.88
C ASN A 165 -10.96 14.97 -19.17
N LEU A 166 -11.43 16.21 -19.36
CA LEU A 166 -10.93 17.36 -18.60
C LEU A 166 -11.05 17.11 -17.09
N TRP A 167 -10.06 17.59 -16.36
CA TRP A 167 -9.95 17.45 -14.93
C TRP A 167 -10.84 18.48 -14.21
N LYS A 168 -11.47 18.07 -13.12
CA LYS A 168 -12.31 18.91 -12.28
C LYS A 168 -11.76 18.93 -10.86
N SER A 169 -12.06 19.99 -10.09
CA SER A 169 -11.67 20.12 -8.69
C SER A 169 -12.17 18.95 -7.83
N GLU A 170 -13.35 18.41 -8.14
CA GLU A 170 -13.92 17.24 -7.47
C GLU A 170 -13.07 15.98 -7.64
N ASP A 171 -12.31 15.84 -8.75
CA ASP A 171 -11.49 14.66 -9.02
C ASP A 171 -10.34 14.50 -7.99
N CYS A 172 -9.82 15.62 -7.48
CA CYS A 172 -8.79 15.61 -6.41
C CYS A 172 -9.34 15.00 -5.12
N ILE A 173 -10.54 15.38 -4.74
CA ILE A 173 -11.22 14.89 -3.53
C ILE A 173 -11.69 13.45 -3.72
N LEU A 174 -12.19 13.13 -4.92
CA LEU A 174 -12.58 11.78 -5.29
C LEU A 174 -11.42 10.79 -5.12
N ILE A 175 -10.25 11.11 -5.67
CA ILE A 175 -9.05 10.29 -5.54
C ILE A 175 -8.63 10.20 -4.08
N PHE A 176 -8.59 11.32 -3.34
CA PHE A 176 -8.21 11.32 -1.94
C PHE A 176 -9.10 10.41 -1.09
N ASN A 177 -10.42 10.48 -1.26
CA ASN A 177 -11.36 9.61 -0.55
C ASN A 177 -11.23 8.14 -0.96
N PHE A 178 -10.93 7.88 -2.24
CA PHE A 178 -10.71 6.53 -2.74
C PHE A 178 -9.40 5.91 -2.22
N LEU A 179 -8.35 6.69 -1.95
CA LEU A 179 -7.08 6.17 -1.44
C LEU A 179 -7.23 5.45 -0.10
N GLU A 180 -8.16 5.89 0.75
CA GLU A 180 -8.50 5.17 2.00
C GLU A 180 -8.89 3.73 1.71
N PHE A 181 -9.79 3.54 0.74
CA PHE A 181 -10.24 2.22 0.33
C PHE A 181 -9.15 1.44 -0.42
N TYR A 182 -8.38 2.11 -1.25
CA TYR A 182 -7.31 1.53 -2.05
C TYR A 182 -6.15 1.00 -1.19
N PHE A 183 -5.75 1.75 -0.16
CA PHE A 183 -4.62 1.41 0.70
C PHE A 183 -4.97 0.65 1.97
N ASN A 184 -6.24 0.46 2.27
CA ASN A 184 -6.66 -0.17 3.51
C ASN A 184 -7.29 -1.54 3.23
N SER A 185 -6.60 -2.62 3.64
CA SER A 185 -7.15 -3.97 3.50
C SER A 185 -8.25 -4.30 4.50
N SER A 186 -8.56 -3.41 5.46
CA SER A 186 -9.49 -3.70 6.55
C SER A 186 -10.89 -4.12 6.07
N PHE A 187 -11.33 -3.63 4.92
CA PHE A 187 -12.57 -4.10 4.29
C PHE A 187 -12.50 -5.62 4.03
N LYS A 188 -11.46 -6.07 3.33
CA LYS A 188 -11.26 -7.50 3.00
C LYS A 188 -10.98 -8.33 4.25
N ASP A 189 -10.18 -7.80 5.17
CA ASP A 189 -9.79 -8.53 6.39
C ASP A 189 -10.99 -8.73 7.34
N ASN A 190 -11.88 -7.73 7.45
CA ASN A 190 -13.12 -7.87 8.22
C ASN A 190 -14.11 -8.83 7.56
N LEU A 191 -14.15 -8.87 6.22
CA LEU A 191 -14.94 -9.87 5.52
C LEU A 191 -14.39 -11.27 5.77
N PHE A 192 -13.07 -11.45 5.74
CA PHE A 192 -12.43 -12.72 6.08
C PHE A 192 -12.70 -13.11 7.54
N ASP A 193 -12.67 -12.15 8.48
CA ASP A 193 -13.03 -12.40 9.87
C ASP A 193 -14.48 -12.93 10.01
N LEU A 194 -15.43 -12.42 9.21
CA LEU A 194 -16.79 -12.99 9.16
C LEU A 194 -16.80 -14.42 8.62
N VAL A 195 -16.03 -14.70 7.56
CA VAL A 195 -15.89 -16.06 7.02
C VAL A 195 -15.38 -17.02 8.10
N LEU A 196 -14.35 -16.62 8.84
CA LEU A 196 -13.77 -17.43 9.92
C LEU A 196 -14.77 -17.68 11.06
N LYS A 197 -15.55 -16.67 11.46
CA LYS A 197 -16.59 -16.79 12.52
C LYS A 197 -17.72 -17.74 12.16
N GLU A 198 -18.09 -17.81 10.89
CA GLU A 198 -19.13 -18.71 10.41
C GLU A 198 -18.60 -20.14 10.21
N LYS A 199 -17.30 -20.31 10.00
CA LYS A 199 -16.68 -21.61 9.71
C LYS A 199 -16.11 -22.32 10.91
N LEU A 200 -15.46 -21.58 11.80
CA LEU A 200 -14.76 -22.11 12.97
C LEU A 200 -15.67 -22.12 14.21
N SER A 201 -15.46 -23.07 15.08
CA SER A 201 -16.01 -23.00 16.44
C SER A 201 -15.44 -21.79 17.18
N SER A 202 -16.12 -21.33 18.22
CA SER A 202 -15.64 -20.19 19.03
C SER A 202 -14.23 -20.41 19.57
N LEU A 203 -13.92 -21.64 19.95
CA LEU A 203 -12.61 -22.02 20.51
C LEU A 203 -11.51 -22.02 19.42
N GLU A 204 -11.77 -22.62 18.25
CA GLU A 204 -10.84 -22.59 17.11
C GLU A 204 -10.58 -21.14 16.67
N TYR A 205 -11.64 -20.31 16.58
CA TYR A 205 -11.51 -18.91 16.21
C TYR A 205 -10.66 -18.11 17.21
N GLU A 206 -10.86 -18.33 18.53
CA GLU A 206 -10.04 -17.66 19.56
C GLU A 206 -8.58 -18.11 19.53
N ASN A 207 -8.33 -19.42 19.34
CA ASN A 207 -6.98 -19.96 19.20
C ASN A 207 -6.28 -19.44 17.94
N LEU A 208 -6.97 -19.31 16.80
CA LEU A 208 -6.45 -18.73 15.58
C LEU A 208 -6.08 -17.23 15.74
N ASN A 209 -6.83 -16.50 16.57
CA ASN A 209 -6.54 -15.11 16.88
C ASN A 209 -5.55 -14.91 18.04
N GLY A 210 -4.91 -15.99 18.50
CA GLY A 210 -3.88 -15.94 19.53
C GLY A 210 -4.37 -15.60 20.93
N LYS A 211 -5.67 -15.73 21.18
CA LYS A 211 -6.20 -15.61 22.55
C LYS A 211 -5.92 -16.91 23.30
N ILE A 212 -5.19 -16.80 24.41
CA ILE A 212 -4.89 -17.94 25.28
C ILE A 212 -6.16 -18.22 26.09
N THR A 213 -6.94 -19.20 25.66
CA THR A 213 -7.96 -19.80 26.50
C THR A 213 -7.29 -20.90 27.35
N ASN A 214 -7.12 -20.67 28.65
CA ASN A 214 -6.71 -21.71 29.59
C ASN A 214 -7.85 -22.73 29.73
N VAL A 215 -8.10 -23.51 28.70
CA VAL A 215 -8.98 -24.68 28.83
C VAL A 215 -8.13 -25.75 29.49
N ILE A 216 -8.35 -25.91 30.80
CA ILE A 216 -7.79 -27.02 31.57
C ILE A 216 -8.31 -28.31 30.93
N GLN A 217 -7.41 -29.14 30.40
CA GLN A 217 -7.68 -30.40 29.66
C GLN A 217 -8.41 -31.50 30.46
N ASN A 218 -9.05 -31.21 31.59
CA ASN A 218 -9.65 -32.22 32.47
C ASN A 218 -11.13 -32.49 32.20
N ASP A 219 -11.74 -31.86 31.19
CA ASP A 219 -13.17 -32.06 30.94
C ASP A 219 -13.45 -32.36 29.45
N THR A 220 -13.38 -33.62 29.11
CA THR A 220 -13.74 -34.15 27.79
C THR A 220 -15.20 -33.89 27.41
N SER A 221 -16.08 -33.59 28.39
CA SER A 221 -17.47 -33.22 28.15
C SER A 221 -17.61 -31.80 27.59
N ILE A 222 -16.70 -30.90 27.96
CA ILE A 222 -16.63 -29.53 27.42
C ILE A 222 -16.10 -29.56 25.99
N PHE A 223 -15.13 -30.42 25.71
CA PHE A 223 -14.55 -30.59 24.37
C PHE A 223 -15.60 -31.02 23.32
N ASN A 224 -16.44 -31.98 23.65
CA ASN A 224 -17.52 -32.46 22.76
C ASN A 224 -18.67 -31.43 22.61
N LYS A 225 -18.85 -30.51 23.54
CA LYS A 225 -19.86 -29.46 23.47
C LYS A 225 -19.45 -28.27 22.60
N PHE A 226 -18.15 -28.06 22.44
CA PHE A 226 -17.58 -27.01 21.60
C PHE A 226 -17.32 -27.45 20.15
N LEU A 227 -17.29 -28.75 19.87
CA LEU A 227 -17.32 -29.32 18.51
C LEU A 227 -18.75 -29.23 17.91
N GLY A 228 -19.47 -28.17 18.22
CA GLY A 228 -20.80 -27.90 17.69
C GLY A 228 -20.81 -27.96 16.17
N ASN A 229 -21.80 -28.66 15.65
CA ASN A 229 -22.12 -28.91 14.23
C ASN A 229 -21.44 -27.93 13.26
N LYS A 230 -20.46 -28.41 12.49
CA LYS A 230 -19.99 -27.73 11.27
C LYS A 230 -21.19 -27.64 10.32
N SER A 231 -21.90 -26.52 10.41
CA SER A 231 -23.09 -26.32 9.60
C SER A 231 -22.66 -26.14 8.14
N THR A 232 -23.35 -26.83 7.26
CA THR A 232 -23.40 -26.53 5.81
C THR A 232 -24.12 -25.18 5.64
N ASN A 233 -23.52 -24.12 6.18
CA ASN A 233 -24.19 -22.83 6.30
C ASN A 233 -24.12 -22.12 4.94
N THR A 234 -25.28 -21.88 4.32
CA THR A 234 -25.42 -21.06 3.11
C THR A 234 -24.73 -19.69 3.27
N LYS A 235 -24.76 -19.14 4.48
CA LYS A 235 -24.10 -17.89 4.85
C LYS A 235 -22.58 -17.95 4.70
N TYR A 236 -21.93 -19.00 5.22
CA TYR A 236 -20.49 -19.22 5.02
C TYR A 236 -20.15 -19.27 3.52
N LYS A 237 -20.92 -20.04 2.75
CA LYS A 237 -20.70 -20.18 1.30
C LYS A 237 -20.80 -18.83 0.60
N SER A 238 -21.82 -18.04 0.89
CA SER A 238 -22.01 -16.70 0.31
C SER A 238 -20.87 -15.74 0.69
N LEU A 239 -20.45 -15.71 1.97
CA LEU A 239 -19.33 -14.88 2.43
C LEU A 239 -18.00 -15.28 1.78
N SER A 240 -17.73 -16.58 1.64
CA SER A 240 -16.52 -17.10 0.98
C SER A 240 -16.51 -16.75 -0.51
N MET A 241 -17.64 -16.89 -1.22
CA MET A 241 -17.78 -16.48 -2.62
C MET A 241 -17.55 -14.97 -2.80
N LEU A 242 -18.08 -14.15 -1.89
CA LEU A 242 -17.86 -12.70 -1.90
C LEU A 242 -16.37 -12.35 -1.71
N LEU A 243 -15.71 -12.97 -0.72
CA LEU A 243 -14.30 -12.78 -0.46
C LEU A 243 -13.44 -13.17 -1.67
N ASP A 244 -13.73 -14.30 -2.31
CA ASP A 244 -13.03 -14.76 -3.52
C ASP A 244 -13.27 -13.81 -4.69
N SER A 245 -14.49 -13.29 -4.86
CA SER A 245 -14.83 -12.34 -5.92
C SER A 245 -14.10 -11.01 -5.77
N ILE A 246 -14.07 -10.46 -4.56
CA ILE A 246 -13.35 -9.20 -4.26
C ILE A 246 -11.84 -9.41 -4.40
N SER A 247 -11.33 -10.58 -4.05
CA SER A 247 -9.90 -10.88 -4.11
C SER A 247 -9.35 -11.01 -5.53
N LYS A 248 -10.22 -11.10 -6.54
CA LYS A 248 -9.84 -10.98 -7.95
C LYS A 248 -9.35 -9.56 -8.28
N PHE A 249 -9.79 -8.54 -7.54
CA PHE A 249 -9.33 -7.16 -7.68
C PHE A 249 -7.97 -6.97 -6.97
N LYS A 250 -6.94 -7.67 -7.46
CA LYS A 250 -5.61 -7.76 -6.83
C LYS A 250 -4.91 -6.42 -6.62
N PHE A 251 -5.30 -5.39 -7.37
CA PHE A 251 -4.78 -4.04 -7.26
C PHE A 251 -5.44 -3.21 -6.14
N LEU A 252 -6.56 -3.67 -5.57
CA LEU A 252 -7.19 -3.08 -4.39
C LEU A 252 -6.70 -3.73 -3.10
N PHE A 253 -6.97 -3.06 -1.98
CA PHE A 253 -6.68 -3.55 -0.63
C PHE A 253 -5.20 -3.84 -0.37
N ASN A 254 -4.33 -3.09 -1.04
CA ASN A 254 -2.90 -3.16 -0.81
C ASN A 254 -2.55 -2.17 0.30
N ASN A 255 -2.26 -2.68 1.49
CA ASN A 255 -1.85 -1.84 2.60
C ASN A 255 -0.67 -0.95 2.19
N LEU A 256 -0.80 0.36 2.34
CA LEU A 256 0.35 1.25 2.31
C LEU A 256 1.05 1.10 3.66
N LEU A 257 2.09 0.29 3.69
CA LEU A 257 2.92 0.10 4.86
C LEU A 257 4.04 1.15 4.90
N GLY A 258 4.76 1.21 5.99
CA GLY A 258 5.95 2.02 6.10
C GLY A 258 6.45 2.11 7.53
N ASN A 259 7.59 2.72 7.68
CA ASN A 259 8.16 3.06 8.95
C ASN A 259 8.37 4.56 8.98
N THR A 260 7.93 5.18 10.05
CA THR A 260 8.24 6.58 10.32
C THR A 260 8.82 6.67 11.71
N PHE A 261 9.96 7.29 11.84
CA PHE A 261 10.56 7.56 13.14
C PHE A 261 11.24 8.91 13.17
N ALA A 262 11.30 9.48 14.33
CA ALA A 262 12.03 10.73 14.58
C ALA A 262 12.96 10.53 15.76
N THR A 263 14.10 11.21 15.72
CA THR A 263 15.04 11.27 16.85
C THR A 263 15.54 12.70 17.00
N ARG A 264 15.88 13.04 18.24
CA ARG A 264 16.48 14.32 18.58
C ARG A 264 17.64 14.14 19.54
N THR A 265 18.65 14.98 19.42
CA THR A 265 19.77 15.02 20.36
C THR A 265 20.19 16.45 20.64
N LEU A 266 20.77 16.67 21.80
CA LEU A 266 21.37 17.95 22.17
C LEU A 266 22.81 17.99 21.64
N SER A 267 23.09 18.92 20.75
CA SER A 267 24.41 19.13 20.17
C SER A 267 24.80 20.58 20.30
N ASN A 268 25.92 20.88 20.96
CA ASN A 268 26.45 22.25 21.14
C ASN A 268 25.39 23.27 21.62
N SER A 269 24.63 22.93 22.66
CA SER A 269 23.56 23.74 23.25
C SER A 269 22.28 23.90 22.40
N PHE A 270 22.19 23.27 21.22
CA PHE A 270 21.00 23.26 20.39
C PHE A 270 20.52 21.84 20.15
N TYR A 271 19.20 21.67 20.03
CA TYR A 271 18.67 20.38 19.58
C TYR A 271 18.76 20.27 18.07
N LYS A 272 19.28 19.15 17.58
CA LYS A 272 19.12 18.69 16.21
C LYS A 272 18.13 17.53 16.18
N SER A 273 17.38 17.39 15.11
CA SER A 273 16.44 16.29 14.92
C SER A 273 16.46 15.78 13.49
N ALA A 274 16.12 14.51 13.34
CA ALA A 274 15.86 13.89 12.06
C ALA A 274 14.52 13.16 12.09
N ILE A 275 13.78 13.23 10.97
CA ILE A 275 12.57 12.46 10.73
C ILE A 275 12.84 11.59 9.51
N ALA A 276 12.74 10.29 9.68
CA ALA A 276 12.83 9.33 8.60
C ALA A 276 11.45 8.73 8.32
N SER A 277 11.10 8.61 7.06
CA SER A 277 9.88 7.95 6.61
C SER A 277 10.13 7.14 5.36
N ASP A 278 9.44 6.04 5.24
CA ASP A 278 9.34 5.28 4.01
C ASP A 278 7.90 4.87 3.74
N PHE A 279 7.57 4.67 2.47
CA PHE A 279 6.33 4.05 2.04
C PHE A 279 6.64 2.73 1.36
N ALA A 280 5.98 1.67 1.80
CA ALA A 280 5.99 0.37 1.16
C ALA A 280 4.60 0.07 0.58
N SER A 281 4.57 -0.28 -0.68
CA SER A 281 3.35 -0.58 -1.43
C SER A 281 3.62 -1.64 -2.47
N VAL A 282 2.60 -1.99 -3.24
CA VAL A 282 2.76 -2.78 -4.45
C VAL A 282 3.74 -2.07 -5.38
N LEU A 283 4.69 -2.85 -5.92
CA LEU A 283 5.65 -2.37 -6.89
C LEU A 283 4.97 -2.22 -8.25
N SER A 284 4.30 -1.10 -8.45
CA SER A 284 3.57 -0.77 -9.67
C SER A 284 4.32 0.19 -10.57
N ILE A 285 4.01 0.14 -11.85
CA ILE A 285 4.41 1.10 -12.87
C ILE A 285 3.16 1.82 -13.39
N PRO A 286 3.13 3.14 -13.26
CA PRO A 286 4.04 4.01 -12.50
C PRO A 286 3.96 3.77 -11.00
N SER A 287 4.97 4.24 -10.23
CA SER A 287 4.89 4.29 -8.76
C SER A 287 3.76 5.22 -8.31
N ILE A 288 3.10 4.89 -7.20
CA ILE A 288 1.96 5.67 -6.68
C ILE A 288 2.35 7.08 -6.22
N SER A 289 3.60 7.36 -6.00
CA SER A 289 4.11 8.63 -5.50
C SER A 289 5.07 9.32 -6.46
N MET A 290 5.15 10.63 -6.36
CA MET A 290 6.14 11.47 -7.05
C MET A 290 6.67 12.54 -6.11
N MET A 291 7.88 13.06 -6.39
CA MET A 291 8.49 14.16 -5.65
C MET A 291 8.27 15.49 -6.38
N ILE A 292 7.94 16.53 -5.63
CA ILE A 292 7.81 17.90 -6.13
C ILE A 292 8.49 18.86 -5.15
N LEU A 293 9.18 19.87 -5.68
CA LEU A 293 9.67 21.03 -4.98
C LEU A 293 8.89 22.25 -5.49
N ALA A 294 8.10 22.89 -4.63
CA ALA A 294 7.23 24.00 -5.01
C ALA A 294 7.45 25.20 -4.10
N ASN A 295 7.64 26.37 -4.66
CA ASN A 295 7.99 27.59 -3.93
C ASN A 295 7.19 28.81 -4.37
N SER A 296 6.61 29.50 -3.40
CA SER A 296 6.03 30.85 -3.55
C SER A 296 6.37 31.67 -2.32
N PRO A 297 6.08 32.99 -2.31
CA PRO A 297 6.26 33.84 -1.11
C PRO A 297 5.49 33.33 0.11
N GLU A 298 4.34 32.67 -0.09
CA GLU A 298 3.46 32.17 0.98
C GLU A 298 3.91 30.84 1.55
N VAL A 299 4.46 29.95 0.69
CA VAL A 299 4.82 28.58 1.09
C VAL A 299 5.95 28.01 0.21
N SER A 300 6.80 27.20 0.84
CA SER A 300 7.74 26.32 0.14
C SER A 300 7.43 24.88 0.55
N LEU A 301 7.11 24.02 -0.41
CA LEU A 301 6.74 22.63 -0.19
C LEU A 301 7.75 21.72 -0.88
N ASN A 302 8.42 20.86 -0.12
CA ASN A 302 9.38 19.89 -0.64
C ASN A 302 9.00 18.51 -0.12
N GLY A 303 8.62 17.59 -1.00
CA GLY A 303 8.22 16.27 -0.53
C GLY A 303 7.51 15.41 -1.56
N ILE A 304 6.73 14.47 -1.04
CA ILE A 304 6.01 13.45 -1.76
C ILE A 304 4.56 13.87 -1.96
N PHE A 305 4.11 13.77 -3.21
CA PHE A 305 2.75 13.97 -3.65
C PHE A 305 2.21 12.68 -4.26
N PHE A 306 0.91 12.51 -4.21
CA PHE A 306 0.23 11.48 -4.99
C PHE A 306 -0.39 12.12 -6.25
N PRO A 307 -0.18 11.55 -7.44
CA PRO A 307 -0.74 12.07 -8.67
C PRO A 307 -2.27 12.26 -8.59
N GLY A 308 -2.74 13.44 -8.98
CA GLY A 308 -4.13 13.84 -8.86
C GLY A 308 -4.50 14.53 -7.53
N ILE A 309 -3.57 14.62 -6.57
CA ILE A 309 -3.75 15.30 -5.30
C ILE A 309 -2.73 16.45 -5.20
N PRO A 310 -3.17 17.72 -5.14
CA PRO A 310 -2.27 18.86 -5.13
C PRO A 310 -1.63 19.16 -3.76
N LEU A 311 -1.69 18.23 -2.82
CA LEU A 311 -1.20 18.40 -1.45
C LEU A 311 0.03 17.52 -1.19
N CYS A 312 0.98 18.07 -0.46
CA CYS A 312 2.17 17.34 -0.01
C CYS A 312 1.80 16.41 1.14
N ILE A 313 1.88 15.09 0.89
CA ILE A 313 1.48 14.06 1.85
C ILE A 313 2.53 13.87 2.94
N THR A 314 3.80 13.77 2.54
CA THR A 314 4.97 13.70 3.43
C THR A 314 6.00 14.67 2.89
N GLY A 315 6.40 15.62 3.70
CA GLY A 315 7.26 16.69 3.22
C GLY A 315 7.68 17.67 4.29
N ARG A 316 8.12 18.81 3.82
CA ARG A 316 8.45 19.95 4.66
C ARG A 316 8.07 21.26 4.00
N ASN A 317 7.83 22.26 4.84
CA ASN A 317 7.89 23.65 4.46
C ASN A 317 9.10 24.34 5.14
N ASN A 318 9.16 25.67 5.13
CA ASN A 318 10.27 26.40 5.74
C ASN A 318 10.31 26.30 7.29
N PHE A 319 9.26 25.79 7.93
CA PHE A 319 9.08 25.80 9.39
C PHE A 319 9.00 24.41 9.98
N LEU A 320 8.28 23.50 9.32
CA LEU A 320 7.99 22.16 9.79
C LEU A 320 8.33 21.12 8.72
N ALA A 321 8.73 19.95 9.19
CA ALA A 321 8.71 18.72 8.42
C ALA A 321 7.65 17.80 9.01
N TRP A 322 6.96 17.04 8.15
CA TRP A 322 5.97 16.04 8.56
C TRP A 322 6.09 14.78 7.72
N ALA A 323 5.80 13.66 8.35
CA ALA A 323 5.73 12.37 7.71
C ALA A 323 4.43 11.69 8.10
N THR A 324 3.60 11.41 7.09
CA THR A 324 2.32 10.73 7.25
C THR A 324 2.53 9.24 7.15
N ASN A 325 2.14 8.51 8.19
CA ASN A 325 2.15 7.06 8.22
C ASN A 325 0.71 6.56 8.32
N PHE A 326 0.18 6.00 7.24
CA PHE A 326 -1.16 5.42 7.23
C PHE A 326 -1.20 4.19 8.11
N VAL A 327 -2.22 4.08 8.95
CA VAL A 327 -2.33 3.07 9.99
C VAL A 327 -3.39 2.05 9.63
N TYR A 328 -3.00 0.78 9.66
CA TYR A 328 -3.97 -0.30 9.59
C TYR A 328 -4.93 -0.25 10.78
N SER A 329 -6.21 -0.23 10.50
CA SER A 329 -7.25 -0.34 11.53
C SER A 329 -8.54 -0.86 10.93
N SER A 330 -9.32 -1.55 11.73
CA SER A 330 -10.68 -1.96 11.39
C SER A 330 -11.57 -0.72 11.31
N GLN A 331 -11.78 -0.21 10.10
CA GLN A 331 -12.62 0.97 9.82
C GLN A 331 -13.96 0.58 9.19
N TRP A 332 -14.10 -0.67 8.75
CA TRP A 332 -15.30 -1.18 8.15
C TRP A 332 -15.95 -2.20 9.07
N TYR A 333 -17.25 -2.12 9.24
CA TYR A 333 -18.03 -3.23 9.77
C TYR A 333 -19.18 -3.55 8.82
N PHE A 334 -19.54 -4.82 8.78
CA PHE A 334 -20.61 -5.30 7.94
C PHE A 334 -21.87 -5.47 8.77
N GLU A 335 -22.98 -4.94 8.24
CA GLU A 335 -24.31 -5.14 8.81
C GLU A 335 -25.12 -5.98 7.82
N GLU A 336 -25.59 -7.11 8.29
CA GLU A 336 -26.52 -7.95 7.54
C GLU A 336 -27.91 -7.32 7.57
N ILE A 337 -28.51 -7.21 6.40
CA ILE A 337 -29.89 -6.76 6.23
C ILE A 337 -30.69 -7.85 5.53
N LYS A 338 -32.01 -7.81 5.67
CA LYS A 338 -32.93 -8.67 4.93
C LYS A 338 -33.79 -7.81 4.04
N LEU A 339 -33.78 -8.07 2.75
CA LEU A 339 -34.71 -7.46 1.80
C LEU A 339 -36.02 -8.29 1.77
N ASN A 340 -37.15 -7.61 1.67
CA ASN A 340 -38.40 -8.32 1.38
C ASN A 340 -38.41 -8.86 -0.06
N GLU A 341 -39.36 -9.73 -0.43
CA GLU A 341 -39.44 -10.44 -1.72
C GLU A 341 -39.36 -9.49 -2.93
N ASN A 342 -40.06 -8.37 -2.86
CA ASN A 342 -40.06 -7.37 -3.91
C ASN A 342 -38.95 -6.31 -3.77
N LYS A 343 -38.01 -6.50 -2.84
CA LYS A 343 -36.87 -5.62 -2.53
C LYS A 343 -37.24 -4.15 -2.27
N SER A 344 -38.48 -3.86 -1.88
CA SER A 344 -38.93 -2.48 -1.61
C SER A 344 -38.59 -1.99 -0.22
N HIS A 345 -38.36 -2.91 0.73
CA HIS A 345 -38.03 -2.63 2.11
C HIS A 345 -36.89 -3.51 2.58
N PHE A 346 -36.12 -3.00 3.54
CA PHE A 346 -35.11 -3.77 4.24
C PHE A 346 -35.40 -3.80 5.75
N PHE A 347 -34.91 -4.84 6.38
CA PHE A 347 -34.99 -5.08 7.81
C PHE A 347 -33.58 -5.21 8.37
N THR A 348 -33.39 -4.61 9.54
CA THR A 348 -32.22 -4.83 10.39
C THR A 348 -32.65 -5.66 11.60
N ALA A 349 -31.78 -5.84 12.59
CA ALA A 349 -32.10 -6.60 13.80
C ALA A 349 -33.30 -6.04 14.59
N ASP A 350 -33.67 -4.77 14.38
CA ASP A 350 -34.82 -4.11 15.00
C ASP A 350 -36.18 -4.49 14.36
N THR A 351 -36.17 -5.29 13.29
CA THR A 351 -37.36 -5.79 12.56
C THR A 351 -38.31 -4.75 11.99
N VAL A 352 -37.99 -3.46 12.10
CA VAL A 352 -38.81 -2.38 11.55
C VAL A 352 -38.52 -2.23 10.05
N PRO A 353 -39.54 -2.32 9.18
CA PRO A 353 -39.33 -2.17 7.74
C PRO A 353 -38.93 -0.73 7.40
N LYS A 354 -37.87 -0.60 6.61
CA LYS A 354 -37.33 0.68 6.11
C LYS A 354 -37.30 0.63 4.60
N LEU A 355 -37.59 1.75 3.95
CA LEU A 355 -37.61 1.84 2.50
C LEU A 355 -36.22 1.64 1.92
N VAL A 356 -36.16 0.96 0.79
CA VAL A 356 -35.00 0.80 -0.05
C VAL A 356 -35.01 1.91 -1.13
N GLU A 357 -33.88 2.51 -1.36
CA GLU A 357 -33.69 3.47 -2.44
C GLU A 357 -33.10 2.74 -3.65
N TYR A 358 -33.68 2.97 -4.81
CA TYR A 358 -33.22 2.42 -6.09
C TYR A 358 -32.58 3.49 -6.95
N LYS A 359 -31.47 3.16 -7.54
CA LYS A 359 -30.85 3.97 -8.61
C LYS A 359 -30.55 3.08 -9.80
N ILE A 360 -31.04 3.48 -10.97
CA ILE A 360 -30.63 2.85 -12.23
C ILE A 360 -29.31 3.48 -12.64
N ASP A 361 -28.34 2.67 -12.96
CA ASP A 361 -27.04 3.13 -13.46
C ASP A 361 -26.63 2.32 -14.69
N THR A 362 -25.72 2.89 -15.49
CA THR A 362 -25.25 2.29 -16.73
C THR A 362 -23.76 2.13 -16.71
N ILE A 363 -23.27 0.92 -16.93
CA ILE A 363 -21.85 0.65 -17.16
C ILE A 363 -21.61 0.63 -18.67
N PHE A 364 -20.80 1.58 -19.14
CA PHE A 364 -20.31 1.57 -20.51
C PHE A 364 -19.15 0.60 -20.60
N VAL A 365 -19.15 -0.24 -21.63
CA VAL A 365 -18.19 -1.33 -21.79
C VAL A 365 -17.53 -1.20 -23.17
N LYS A 366 -16.20 -1.16 -23.19
CA LYS A 366 -15.44 -1.05 -24.44
C LYS A 366 -15.79 -2.21 -25.37
N ASN A 367 -16.08 -1.88 -26.62
CA ASN A 367 -16.41 -2.84 -27.68
C ASN A 367 -17.60 -3.75 -27.35
N SER A 368 -18.49 -3.34 -26.45
CA SER A 368 -19.70 -4.10 -26.08
C SER A 368 -20.85 -3.16 -25.80
N HIS A 369 -22.07 -3.71 -25.65
CA HIS A 369 -23.25 -2.93 -25.31
C HIS A 369 -23.20 -2.45 -23.86
N PRO A 370 -23.71 -1.24 -23.57
CA PRO A 370 -23.86 -0.77 -22.19
C PRO A 370 -24.70 -1.75 -21.35
N ARG A 371 -24.34 -1.91 -20.09
CA ARG A 371 -25.04 -2.77 -19.13
C ARG A 371 -25.81 -1.91 -18.14
N LEU A 372 -27.11 -2.03 -18.13
CA LEU A 372 -27.97 -1.45 -17.10
C LEU A 372 -27.92 -2.33 -15.85
N PHE A 373 -27.85 -1.72 -14.70
CA PHE A 373 -27.97 -2.42 -13.43
C PHE A 373 -28.63 -1.53 -12.37
N TYR A 374 -29.22 -2.18 -11.37
CA TYR A 374 -29.88 -1.49 -10.28
C TYR A 374 -28.93 -1.41 -9.08
N LEU A 375 -28.69 -0.20 -8.63
CA LEU A 375 -28.05 0.04 -7.34
C LEU A 375 -29.14 0.10 -6.28
N ILE A 376 -29.02 -0.75 -5.26
CA ILE A 376 -29.94 -0.81 -4.14
C ILE A 376 -29.23 -0.18 -2.95
N PHE A 377 -29.85 0.82 -2.33
CA PHE A 377 -29.33 1.49 -1.17
C PHE A 377 -30.23 1.27 0.05
N ALA A 378 -29.60 0.91 1.16
CA ALA A 378 -30.21 0.81 2.48
C ALA A 378 -29.49 1.78 3.42
N LYS A 379 -30.24 2.65 4.10
CA LYS A 379 -29.63 3.72 4.92
C LYS A 379 -28.64 4.63 4.15
N GLY A 380 -28.91 4.91 2.89
CA GLY A 380 -27.98 5.68 2.04
C GLY A 380 -26.69 4.95 1.66
N LYS A 381 -26.57 3.64 1.95
CA LYS A 381 -25.40 2.82 1.64
C LYS A 381 -25.77 1.70 0.67
N GLY A 382 -24.91 1.45 -0.30
CA GLY A 382 -25.14 0.41 -1.30
C GLY A 382 -25.17 -1.00 -0.68
N VAL A 383 -26.11 -1.81 -1.12
CA VAL A 383 -26.18 -3.24 -0.76
C VAL A 383 -25.22 -3.98 -1.69
N PHE A 384 -23.96 -4.07 -1.31
CA PHE A 384 -22.87 -4.44 -2.23
C PHE A 384 -22.87 -5.90 -2.68
N THR A 385 -23.56 -6.80 -1.95
CA THR A 385 -23.72 -8.20 -2.38
C THR A 385 -24.54 -8.35 -3.64
N GLU A 386 -25.40 -7.39 -3.96
CA GLU A 386 -26.13 -7.34 -5.22
C GLU A 386 -25.22 -7.13 -6.46
N ALA A 387 -23.96 -6.73 -6.25
CA ALA A 387 -22.97 -6.68 -7.33
C ALA A 387 -22.52 -8.08 -7.80
N PHE A 388 -22.77 -9.13 -7.01
CA PHE A 388 -22.28 -10.49 -7.24
C PHE A 388 -23.46 -11.46 -7.31
N GLU A 389 -23.56 -12.23 -8.38
CA GLU A 389 -24.62 -13.20 -8.57
C GLU A 389 -24.47 -14.43 -7.66
N GLY A 390 -25.57 -15.02 -7.23
CA GLY A 390 -25.60 -16.26 -6.43
C GLY A 390 -25.33 -16.08 -4.94
N MET A 391 -25.50 -14.87 -4.41
CA MET A 391 -25.35 -14.57 -2.97
C MET A 391 -26.71 -14.54 -2.27
N ASP A 392 -26.85 -15.34 -1.22
CA ASP A 392 -28.07 -15.41 -0.40
C ASP A 392 -28.05 -14.42 0.77
N ILE A 393 -26.96 -13.67 0.95
CA ILE A 393 -26.78 -12.71 2.05
C ILE A 393 -26.75 -11.29 1.49
N GLN A 394 -27.43 -10.36 2.15
CA GLN A 394 -27.38 -8.94 1.82
C GLN A 394 -26.60 -8.21 2.91
N LEU A 395 -25.51 -7.56 2.51
CA LEU A 395 -24.64 -6.81 3.40
C LEU A 395 -24.55 -5.34 2.97
N ILE A 396 -24.52 -4.46 3.96
CA ILE A 396 -24.04 -3.09 3.80
C ILE A 396 -22.72 -2.91 4.55
N ALA A 397 -21.83 -2.15 3.97
CA ALA A 397 -20.57 -1.79 4.60
C ALA A 397 -20.71 -0.42 5.27
N ASN A 398 -20.38 -0.36 6.54
CA ASN A 398 -20.44 0.85 7.35
C ASN A 398 -19.07 1.33 7.74
N GLN A 399 -18.90 2.65 7.77
CA GLN A 399 -17.75 3.35 8.35
C GLN A 399 -18.16 4.14 9.59
N PRO A 400 -17.24 4.45 10.52
CA PRO A 400 -17.52 5.19 11.75
C PRO A 400 -18.14 6.57 11.55
N THR A 401 -17.81 7.22 10.43
CA THR A 401 -18.25 8.58 10.12
C THR A 401 -18.62 8.68 8.65
N GLU A 402 -19.60 9.53 8.34
CA GLU A 402 -19.93 9.85 6.95
C GLU A 402 -18.70 10.47 6.26
N LEU A 403 -18.36 9.94 5.08
CA LEU A 403 -17.19 10.38 4.31
C LEU A 403 -17.21 11.87 3.99
N SER A 404 -18.39 12.44 3.73
CA SER A 404 -18.58 13.86 3.44
C SER A 404 -18.26 14.79 4.61
N LYS A 405 -18.32 14.29 5.84
CA LYS A 405 -17.96 15.05 7.06
C LYS A 405 -16.46 15.00 7.40
N ASN A 406 -15.70 14.27 6.62
CA ASN A 406 -14.27 14.13 6.83
C ASN A 406 -13.51 15.37 6.36
N LYS A 407 -12.83 16.05 7.28
CA LYS A 407 -12.01 17.21 6.98
C LYS A 407 -10.53 16.88 6.75
N ALA A 408 -10.16 15.65 6.49
CA ALA A 408 -8.77 15.26 6.32
C ALA A 408 -8.08 15.98 5.15
N PHE A 409 -8.79 16.19 4.04
CA PHE A 409 -8.25 16.94 2.89
C PHE A 409 -7.96 18.41 3.27
N GLU A 410 -8.91 19.10 3.88
CA GLU A 410 -8.74 20.47 4.41
C GLU A 410 -7.61 20.52 5.46
N ASN A 411 -7.56 19.55 6.36
CA ASN A 411 -6.55 19.48 7.40
C ASN A 411 -5.14 19.20 6.86
N LEU A 412 -5.02 18.40 5.80
CA LEU A 412 -3.74 18.20 5.11
C LEU A 412 -3.27 19.49 4.41
N TYR A 413 -4.20 20.22 3.79
CA TYR A 413 -3.93 21.56 3.28
C TYR A 413 -3.41 22.49 4.38
N ASN A 414 -4.11 22.57 5.51
CA ASN A 414 -3.69 23.37 6.65
C ASN A 414 -2.32 22.97 7.21
N LEU A 415 -1.98 21.67 7.19
CA LEU A 415 -0.66 21.17 7.59
C LEU A 415 0.44 21.65 6.64
N ASN A 416 0.18 21.69 5.33
CA ASN A 416 1.15 22.18 4.35
C ASN A 416 1.54 23.65 4.59
N PHE A 417 0.64 24.45 5.17
CA PHE A 417 0.85 25.85 5.51
C PHE A 417 1.21 26.11 6.99
N ALA A 418 1.33 25.05 7.80
CA ALA A 418 1.61 25.20 9.21
C ALA A 418 3.00 25.82 9.45
N ARG A 419 3.07 26.87 10.27
CA ARG A 419 4.32 27.59 10.61
C ARG A 419 4.85 27.26 12.00
N GLN A 420 4.04 26.62 12.84
CA GLN A 420 4.38 26.32 14.24
C GLN A 420 3.80 24.95 14.62
N ILE A 421 4.51 24.20 15.45
CA ILE A 421 4.08 22.90 15.97
C ILE A 421 2.70 22.96 16.63
N ASN A 422 2.40 24.02 17.38
CA ASN A 422 1.10 24.16 18.04
C ASN A 422 -0.08 24.24 17.06
N TYR A 423 0.18 24.57 15.79
CA TYR A 423 -0.86 24.54 14.75
C TYR A 423 -1.28 23.12 14.39
N VAL A 424 -0.37 22.15 14.54
CA VAL A 424 -0.68 20.72 14.30
C VAL A 424 -1.79 20.24 15.24
N LYS A 425 -1.90 20.77 16.46
CA LYS A 425 -3.02 20.46 17.37
C LYS A 425 -4.38 20.88 16.82
N LYS A 426 -4.43 21.96 16.03
CA LYS A 426 -5.69 22.49 15.48
C LYS A 426 -6.25 21.65 14.35
N ILE A 427 -5.42 20.88 13.65
CA ILE A 427 -5.86 20.02 12.55
C ILE A 427 -6.38 18.65 13.00
N ILE A 428 -6.15 18.26 14.26
CA ILE A 428 -6.57 16.96 14.81
C ILE A 428 -8.09 16.76 14.80
N PRO A 429 -8.91 17.75 15.23
CA PRO A 429 -10.35 17.62 15.19
C PRO A 429 -10.86 17.45 13.75
N ASN A 430 -11.83 16.55 13.56
CA ASN A 430 -12.50 16.30 12.27
C ASN A 430 -11.64 15.63 11.18
N TRP A 431 -10.45 15.14 11.50
CA TRP A 431 -9.76 14.18 10.65
C TRP A 431 -10.25 12.78 11.00
N HIS A 432 -11.08 12.19 10.16
CA HIS A 432 -11.68 10.90 10.43
C HIS A 432 -10.98 9.76 9.70
N PHE A 433 -10.61 9.98 8.45
CA PHE A 433 -9.87 9.03 7.60
C PHE A 433 -9.22 9.74 6.41
N PRO A 434 -8.18 9.15 5.78
CA PRO A 434 -7.55 7.89 6.20
C PRO A 434 -6.98 7.99 7.62
N LYS A 435 -7.03 6.88 8.38
CA LYS A 435 -6.38 6.84 9.68
C LYS A 435 -4.88 6.94 9.50
N ALA A 436 -4.26 7.85 10.20
CA ALA A 436 -2.84 8.12 10.05
C ALA A 436 -2.20 8.57 11.36
N ASN A 437 -0.91 8.29 11.49
CA ASN A 437 -0.04 8.95 12.44
C ASN A 437 0.76 10.00 11.67
N ILE A 438 0.81 11.22 12.15
CA ILE A 438 1.70 12.24 11.62
C ILE A 438 2.83 12.46 12.62
N VAL A 439 4.05 12.08 12.20
CA VAL A 439 5.28 12.45 12.90
C VAL A 439 5.76 13.77 12.32
N PHE A 440 6.08 14.71 13.18
CA PHE A 440 6.46 16.06 12.76
C PHE A 440 7.65 16.57 13.57
N GLY A 441 8.32 17.57 13.03
CA GLY A 441 9.39 18.29 13.71
C GLY A 441 9.63 19.67 13.12
N ASP A 442 10.36 20.52 13.85
CA ASP A 442 10.70 21.86 13.43
C ASP A 442 12.21 22.06 13.29
N LYS A 443 12.59 23.23 12.78
CA LYS A 443 13.98 23.64 12.63
C LYS A 443 14.73 23.84 13.96
N PHE A 444 14.03 23.85 15.09
CA PHE A 444 14.63 23.98 16.43
C PHE A 444 14.91 22.62 17.08
N GLY A 445 14.72 21.52 16.33
CA GLY A 445 14.97 20.18 16.82
C GLY A 445 13.85 19.60 17.70
N ASN A 446 12.68 20.22 17.72
CA ASN A 446 11.51 19.61 18.35
C ASN A 446 10.96 18.49 17.46
N ILE A 447 10.49 17.40 18.09
CA ILE A 447 9.82 16.29 17.43
C ILE A 447 8.51 15.98 18.12
N GLY A 448 7.53 15.56 17.35
CA GLY A 448 6.22 15.18 17.88
C GLY A 448 5.49 14.17 17.02
N ILE A 449 4.43 13.61 17.58
CA ILE A 449 3.50 12.71 16.88
C ILE A 449 2.07 13.08 17.25
N THR A 450 1.18 12.98 16.28
CA THR A 450 -0.25 12.99 16.49
C THR A 450 -0.91 11.80 15.83
N LEU A 451 -1.91 11.23 16.51
CA LEU A 451 -2.73 10.13 16.01
C LEU A 451 -4.02 10.69 15.46
N LEU A 452 -4.36 10.36 14.23
CA LEU A 452 -5.53 10.86 13.51
C LEU A 452 -6.44 9.72 13.10
N GLY A 453 -7.73 9.98 13.11
CA GLY A 453 -8.74 9.05 12.62
C GLY A 453 -9.73 8.60 13.70
N VAL A 454 -10.75 7.87 13.28
CA VAL A 454 -11.80 7.29 14.10
C VAL A 454 -11.75 5.77 13.98
N CYS A 455 -12.02 5.04 15.06
CA CYS A 455 -12.15 3.59 15.03
C CYS A 455 -13.35 3.14 15.85
N PHE A 456 -13.86 1.94 15.55
CA PHE A 456 -14.85 1.30 16.39
C PHE A 456 -14.19 0.63 17.60
N LYS A 457 -14.81 0.74 18.77
CA LYS A 457 -14.30 0.15 20.02
C LYS A 457 -14.61 -1.34 20.09
N ASP A 458 -15.79 -1.73 19.65
CA ASP A 458 -16.29 -3.10 19.67
C ASP A 458 -17.44 -3.32 18.67
N LYS A 459 -18.02 -4.52 18.70
CA LYS A 459 -19.18 -4.94 17.89
C LYS A 459 -20.47 -4.15 18.15
N ASN A 460 -20.55 -3.41 19.27
CA ASN A 460 -21.73 -2.64 19.68
C ASN A 460 -21.68 -1.17 19.19
N SER A 461 -20.82 -0.88 18.23
CA SER A 461 -20.78 0.37 17.45
C SER A 461 -20.60 1.67 18.25
N LYS A 462 -19.98 1.66 19.42
CA LYS A 462 -19.56 2.89 20.07
C LYS A 462 -18.28 3.40 19.43
N GLU A 463 -18.38 4.53 18.72
CA GLU A 463 -17.23 5.25 18.14
C GLU A 463 -16.25 5.65 19.26
N ILE A 464 -14.97 5.32 19.07
CA ILE A 464 -13.92 6.03 19.77
C ILE A 464 -13.33 7.05 18.78
N ARG A 465 -13.58 8.31 19.05
CA ARG A 465 -12.88 9.39 18.38
C ARG A 465 -11.51 9.56 19.01
N LEU A 466 -10.45 9.41 18.21
CA LEU A 466 -9.09 9.72 18.63
C LEU A 466 -8.86 11.26 18.67
N THR A 467 -9.88 12.02 19.09
CA THR A 467 -9.91 13.49 18.99
C THR A 467 -9.45 14.21 20.25
N ASN A 468 -8.98 13.50 21.27
CA ASN A 468 -8.59 14.11 22.54
C ASN A 468 -7.12 14.56 22.52
N ASN A 469 -6.81 15.58 23.32
CA ASN A 469 -5.45 16.10 23.54
C ASN A 469 -4.40 15.04 23.95
N SER A 470 -4.87 13.85 24.40
CA SER A 470 -4.04 12.69 24.72
C SER A 470 -3.32 12.06 23.50
N ASN A 471 -3.75 12.39 22.27
CA ASN A 471 -3.21 11.84 21.03
C ASN A 471 -2.05 12.66 20.45
N PHE A 472 -1.61 13.69 21.15
CA PHE A 472 -0.53 14.57 20.74
C PHE A 472 0.64 14.47 21.73
N VAL A 473 1.80 14.06 21.25
CA VAL A 473 3.02 14.00 22.04
C VAL A 473 4.07 14.91 21.41
N LEU A 474 4.71 15.71 22.25
CA LEU A 474 5.81 16.58 21.86
C LEU A 474 7.01 16.31 22.76
N ASN A 475 8.17 16.17 22.17
CA ASN A 475 9.47 15.98 22.84
C ASN A 475 9.43 14.90 23.93
N PRO A 476 9.21 13.62 23.56
CA PRO A 476 9.13 12.55 24.55
C PRO A 476 10.47 12.41 25.32
N LYS A 477 10.40 11.92 26.56
CA LYS A 477 11.57 11.80 27.47
C LYS A 477 12.71 10.96 26.90
N ASN A 478 12.40 9.96 26.06
CA ASN A 478 13.39 9.10 25.40
C ASN A 478 14.02 9.73 24.15
N ASN A 479 13.63 10.96 23.78
CA ASN A 479 14.14 11.70 22.63
C ASN A 479 13.93 11.04 21.26
N PHE A 480 13.03 10.06 21.14
CA PHE A 480 12.66 9.49 19.86
C PHE A 480 11.16 9.14 19.78
N ILE A 481 10.66 9.02 18.57
CA ILE A 481 9.28 8.65 18.23
C ILE A 481 9.36 7.55 17.17
N ILE A 482 8.48 6.57 17.25
CA ILE A 482 8.38 5.49 16.25
C ILE A 482 6.90 5.31 15.89
N SER A 483 6.62 5.26 14.60
CA SER A 483 5.33 4.91 14.01
C SER A 483 5.53 3.87 12.93
N THR A 484 5.04 2.68 13.17
CA THR A 484 4.87 1.63 12.17
C THR A 484 3.38 1.37 12.02
N ASN A 485 2.90 0.88 10.94
CA ASN A 485 1.48 0.86 10.51
C ASN A 485 0.44 0.27 11.49
N PHE A 486 0.84 -0.09 12.69
CA PHE A 486 -0.07 -0.58 13.73
C PHE A 486 -0.63 0.58 14.56
N GLN A 487 -1.86 0.38 15.06
CA GLN A 487 -2.50 1.31 15.96
C GLN A 487 -1.62 1.52 17.20
N VAL A 488 -1.16 2.75 17.37
CA VAL A 488 -0.55 3.17 18.62
C VAL A 488 -1.69 3.50 19.58
N ASP A 489 -1.89 2.68 20.59
CA ASP A 489 -2.77 3.00 21.72
C ASP A 489 -2.12 4.15 22.51
N THR A 490 -2.89 5.19 22.82
CA THR A 490 -2.37 6.37 23.53
C THR A 490 -1.82 6.08 24.92
N SER A 491 -2.35 5.04 25.60
CA SER A 491 -1.75 4.48 26.82
C SER A 491 -0.40 3.82 26.58
N VAL A 492 0.02 3.68 25.31
CA VAL A 492 1.10 2.85 24.80
C VAL A 492 2.19 3.68 24.09
N LEU A 493 2.10 5.02 24.08
CA LEU A 493 3.19 5.87 23.56
C LEU A 493 4.55 5.61 24.26
N ASN A 494 4.54 4.90 25.39
CA ASN A 494 5.73 4.38 26.06
C ASN A 494 5.98 2.88 25.78
N ASN A 495 5.15 2.21 25.00
CA ASN A 495 5.19 0.75 24.81
C ASN A 495 5.38 0.40 23.32
N TRP A 496 6.52 0.82 22.74
CA TRP A 496 6.94 0.57 21.36
C TRP A 496 7.11 -0.93 21.04
N ASN A 497 6.88 -1.82 22.03
CA ASN A 497 7.22 -3.23 21.97
C ASN A 497 6.17 -4.13 21.32
N LYS A 498 5.09 -3.60 20.77
CA LYS A 498 4.01 -4.45 20.19
C LYS A 498 4.27 -4.94 18.78
N ASN A 499 5.18 -4.31 18.03
CA ASN A 499 5.47 -4.68 16.63
C ASN A 499 6.96 -4.96 16.44
N PHE A 500 7.31 -5.97 15.68
CA PHE A 500 8.69 -6.39 15.43
C PHE A 500 9.57 -5.29 14.86
N ARG A 501 9.05 -4.51 13.89
CA ARG A 501 9.77 -3.39 13.29
C ARG A 501 9.99 -2.25 14.30
N SER A 502 8.97 -1.94 15.11
CA SER A 502 9.10 -0.94 16.17
C SER A 502 10.13 -1.33 17.21
N LYS A 503 10.15 -2.61 17.65
CA LYS A 503 11.17 -3.15 18.56
C LYS A 503 12.57 -2.96 17.98
N ARG A 504 12.74 -3.27 16.68
CA ARG A 504 14.02 -3.16 16.00
C ARG A 504 14.48 -1.72 15.88
N ILE A 505 13.60 -0.78 15.46
CA ILE A 505 13.91 0.66 15.40
C ILE A 505 14.28 1.18 16.80
N ALA A 506 13.50 0.81 17.82
CA ALA A 506 13.76 1.22 19.20
C ALA A 506 15.12 0.74 19.70
N SER A 507 15.53 -0.47 19.35
CA SER A 507 16.85 -1.00 19.74
C SER A 507 18.02 -0.20 19.16
N PHE A 508 17.87 0.37 17.97
CA PHE A 508 18.85 1.29 17.40
C PHE A 508 18.85 2.64 18.11
N LEU A 509 17.67 3.27 18.19
CA LEU A 509 17.54 4.63 18.70
C LEU A 509 17.88 4.76 20.19
N SER A 510 17.63 3.72 20.99
CA SER A 510 17.98 3.70 22.41
C SER A 510 19.51 3.64 22.64
N ASN A 511 20.26 3.13 21.66
CA ASN A 511 21.72 3.00 21.73
C ASN A 511 22.44 4.07 20.90
N LEU A 512 21.72 5.10 20.42
CA LEU A 512 22.24 6.15 19.57
C LEU A 512 22.16 7.51 20.30
N PRO A 513 23.13 7.87 21.18
CA PRO A 513 23.08 9.09 21.97
C PRO A 513 23.24 10.36 21.11
N ASP A 514 23.97 10.26 20.02
CA ASP A 514 24.07 11.23 18.94
C ASP A 514 23.90 10.51 17.59
N PHE A 515 23.49 11.22 16.55
CA PHE A 515 23.26 10.64 15.26
C PHE A 515 23.84 11.47 14.13
N GLU A 516 24.30 10.78 13.10
CA GLU A 516 24.53 11.31 11.77
C GLU A 516 23.44 10.81 10.80
N ILE A 517 23.27 11.49 9.67
CA ILE A 517 22.31 11.06 8.64
C ILE A 517 22.61 9.65 8.11
N ARG A 518 23.88 9.24 8.14
CA ARG A 518 24.30 7.86 7.80
C ARG A 518 23.65 6.83 8.72
N ASP A 519 23.54 7.11 10.00
CA ASP A 519 22.96 6.18 10.98
C ASP A 519 21.47 6.01 10.73
N ILE A 520 20.76 7.12 10.42
CA ILE A 520 19.35 7.11 10.07
C ILE A 520 19.10 6.29 8.78
N LYS A 521 19.97 6.44 7.76
CA LYS A 521 19.91 5.63 6.54
C LYS A 521 20.11 4.14 6.85
N ASN A 522 21.08 3.80 7.69
CA ASN A 522 21.36 2.41 8.08
C ASN A 522 20.15 1.78 8.78
N ILE A 523 19.45 2.52 9.64
CA ILE A 523 18.21 2.04 10.28
C ILE A 523 17.15 1.71 9.22
N GLN A 524 16.90 2.61 8.24
CA GLN A 524 15.91 2.35 7.18
C GLN A 524 16.26 1.14 6.29
N LEU A 525 17.53 0.78 6.21
CA LEU A 525 18.04 -0.32 5.38
C LEU A 525 18.21 -1.65 6.13
N ASP A 526 17.92 -1.69 7.43
CA ASP A 526 18.10 -2.89 8.25
C ASP A 526 17.15 -4.03 7.82
N SER A 527 17.71 -5.18 7.55
CA SER A 527 17.01 -6.38 7.09
C SER A 527 16.93 -7.50 8.14
N LYS A 528 17.26 -7.23 9.41
CA LYS A 528 17.09 -8.20 10.50
C LYS A 528 15.65 -8.23 11.01
N SER A 529 15.18 -9.41 11.37
CA SER A 529 13.81 -9.68 11.80
C SER A 529 13.75 -10.10 13.27
N GLU A 530 13.14 -9.28 14.11
CA GLU A 530 12.82 -9.65 15.50
C GLU A 530 11.76 -10.77 15.55
N PHE A 531 10.85 -10.85 14.55
CA PHE A 531 9.93 -11.97 14.41
C PHE A 531 10.68 -13.31 14.23
N ALA A 532 11.63 -13.35 13.27
CA ALA A 532 12.41 -14.56 13.03
C ALA A 532 13.14 -14.99 14.30
N LYS A 533 13.74 -14.05 15.02
CA LYS A 533 14.40 -14.31 16.30
C LYS A 533 13.44 -14.90 17.35
N GLU A 534 12.26 -14.31 17.52
CA GLU A 534 11.26 -14.81 18.48
C GLU A 534 10.73 -16.19 18.09
N LEU A 535 10.44 -16.43 16.82
CA LEU A 535 9.98 -17.73 16.35
C LEU A 535 11.05 -18.80 16.52
N MET A 536 12.31 -18.51 16.15
CA MET A 536 13.43 -19.42 16.31
C MET A 536 13.67 -19.82 17.77
N ASN A 537 13.52 -18.88 18.71
CA ASN A 537 13.62 -19.18 20.15
C ASN A 537 12.58 -20.22 20.63
N ILE A 538 11.43 -20.31 19.96
CA ILE A 538 10.40 -21.30 20.29
C ILE A 538 10.67 -22.64 19.61
N ILE A 539 11.01 -22.62 18.32
CA ILE A 539 11.05 -23.85 17.50
C ILE A 539 12.38 -24.61 17.62
N ILE A 540 13.51 -23.91 17.79
CA ILE A 540 14.83 -24.56 17.86
C ILE A 540 14.94 -25.56 19.02
N PRO A 541 14.54 -25.25 20.26
CA PRO A 541 14.58 -26.24 21.36
C PRO A 541 13.81 -27.52 21.04
N ILE A 542 12.62 -27.37 20.41
CA ILE A 542 11.75 -28.50 20.04
C ILE A 542 12.40 -29.40 18.98
N ILE A 543 13.05 -28.79 17.98
CA ILE A 543 13.74 -29.53 16.91
C ILE A 543 15.01 -30.19 17.47
N GLN A 544 15.77 -29.48 18.32
CA GLN A 544 17.00 -29.98 18.92
C GLN A 544 16.75 -31.22 19.81
N ASP A 545 15.68 -31.21 20.60
CA ASP A 545 15.28 -32.36 21.44
C ASP A 545 15.07 -33.64 20.61
N LYS A 546 14.58 -33.51 19.38
CA LYS A 546 14.27 -34.62 18.46
C LYS A 546 15.28 -34.77 17.32
N LYS A 547 16.45 -34.12 17.40
CA LYS A 547 17.50 -34.10 16.35
C LYS A 547 17.95 -35.53 15.93
N TYR A 548 17.89 -36.49 16.85
CA TYR A 548 18.23 -37.89 16.59
C TYR A 548 17.32 -38.58 15.57
N LEU A 549 16.11 -38.03 15.29
CA LEU A 549 15.18 -38.52 14.27
C LEU A 549 15.43 -37.93 12.87
N LEU A 550 16.40 -37.02 12.73
CA LEU A 550 16.83 -36.45 11.45
C LEU A 550 17.93 -37.33 10.82
N ASN A 551 17.89 -37.53 9.50
CA ASN A 551 19.00 -38.11 8.77
C ASN A 551 20.17 -37.09 8.59
N GLU A 552 21.32 -37.53 8.06
CA GLU A 552 22.51 -36.68 7.98
C GLU A 552 22.32 -35.45 7.07
N ASP A 553 21.57 -35.56 6.00
CA ASP A 553 21.32 -34.42 5.10
C ASP A 553 20.31 -33.42 5.70
N GLU A 554 19.30 -33.91 6.43
CA GLU A 554 18.38 -33.08 7.19
C GLU A 554 19.11 -32.34 8.33
N LYS A 555 20.08 -33.01 9.01
CA LYS A 555 20.94 -32.40 10.04
C LYS A 555 21.78 -31.27 9.48
N LYS A 556 22.34 -31.40 8.28
CA LYS A 556 23.08 -30.32 7.61
C LYS A 556 22.22 -29.06 7.41
N VAL A 557 20.98 -29.23 6.95
CA VAL A 557 20.05 -28.11 6.80
C VAL A 557 19.69 -27.50 8.15
N PHE A 558 19.48 -28.32 9.19
CA PHE A 558 19.23 -27.84 10.53
C PHE A 558 20.39 -27.02 11.10
N GLU A 559 21.65 -27.46 10.91
CA GLU A 559 22.84 -26.71 11.36
C GLU A 559 22.93 -25.33 10.69
N LEU A 560 22.64 -25.23 9.37
CA LEU A 560 22.55 -23.94 8.69
C LEU A 560 21.50 -23.04 9.33
N PHE A 561 20.34 -23.61 9.69
CA PHE A 561 19.22 -22.92 10.28
C PHE A 561 19.53 -22.46 11.72
N LEU A 562 20.25 -23.27 12.48
CA LEU A 562 20.65 -22.99 13.86
C LEU A 562 21.58 -21.78 13.99
N HIS A 563 22.50 -21.58 13.03
CA HIS A 563 23.51 -20.51 13.04
C HIS A 563 23.09 -19.25 12.29
N TRP A 564 21.80 -19.03 12.09
CA TRP A 564 21.28 -17.86 11.40
C TRP A 564 21.29 -16.61 12.29
N ASP A 565 21.69 -15.46 11.73
CA ASP A 565 21.73 -14.15 12.38
C ASP A 565 20.41 -13.36 12.25
N TYR A 566 19.36 -14.00 11.78
CA TYR A 566 18.00 -13.47 11.53
C TYR A 566 17.92 -12.40 10.45
N SER A 567 18.93 -12.26 9.61
CA SER A 567 18.96 -11.31 8.51
C SER A 567 18.32 -11.88 7.25
N TYR A 568 17.38 -11.16 6.66
CA TYR A 568 16.82 -11.44 5.34
C TYR A 568 17.67 -10.80 4.23
N ALA A 569 18.99 -11.03 4.29
CA ALA A 569 19.90 -10.56 3.26
C ALA A 569 19.76 -11.42 1.99
N ARG A 570 19.81 -10.77 0.81
CA ARG A 570 19.54 -11.42 -0.49
C ARG A 570 20.43 -12.63 -0.81
N ASN A 571 21.63 -12.70 -0.22
CA ASN A 571 22.59 -13.77 -0.44
C ASN A 571 22.49 -14.92 0.58
N GLN A 572 21.60 -14.84 1.56
CA GLN A 572 21.43 -15.86 2.60
C GLN A 572 20.41 -16.92 2.20
N LEU A 573 20.62 -18.16 2.64
CA LEU A 573 19.72 -19.30 2.47
C LEU A 573 18.73 -19.44 3.63
N GLN A 574 19.13 -19.09 4.84
CA GLN A 574 18.37 -19.34 6.07
C GLN A 574 16.95 -18.73 6.05
N PRO A 575 16.72 -17.51 5.50
CA PRO A 575 15.36 -17.00 5.32
C PRO A 575 14.46 -17.94 4.52
N VAL A 576 15.01 -18.60 3.48
CA VAL A 576 14.26 -19.56 2.67
C VAL A 576 13.83 -20.76 3.49
N ILE A 577 14.72 -21.25 4.37
CA ILE A 577 14.41 -22.38 5.27
C ILE A 577 13.23 -21.99 6.18
N LEU A 578 13.25 -20.80 6.75
CA LEU A 578 12.16 -20.33 7.63
C LEU A 578 10.83 -20.19 6.89
N GLU A 579 10.82 -19.58 5.72
CA GLU A 579 9.57 -19.38 4.96
C GLU A 579 8.96 -20.72 4.50
N GLU A 580 9.78 -21.66 4.02
CA GLU A 580 9.31 -22.99 3.69
C GLU A 580 8.79 -23.77 4.91
N PHE A 581 9.44 -23.57 6.07
CA PHE A 581 8.96 -24.11 7.34
C PHE A 581 7.61 -23.54 7.73
N ILE A 582 7.43 -22.22 7.68
CA ILE A 582 6.16 -21.54 8.00
C ILE A 582 5.03 -22.07 7.10
N GLN A 583 5.27 -22.22 5.79
CA GLN A 583 4.27 -22.75 4.86
C GLN A 583 3.87 -24.19 5.19
N THR A 584 4.86 -25.01 5.50
CA THR A 584 4.62 -26.41 5.88
C THR A 584 3.85 -26.48 7.19
N LEU A 585 4.23 -25.68 8.17
CA LEU A 585 3.57 -25.56 9.47
C LEU A 585 2.11 -25.14 9.32
N LEU A 586 1.83 -24.05 8.59
CA LEU A 586 0.46 -23.58 8.36
C LEU A 586 -0.41 -24.62 7.69
N THR A 587 0.13 -25.33 6.70
CA THR A 587 -0.60 -26.39 6.00
C THR A 587 -0.96 -27.51 6.97
N LYS A 588 -0.02 -27.95 7.81
CA LYS A 588 -0.28 -29.02 8.79
C LYS A 588 -1.20 -28.62 9.92
N THR A 589 -1.15 -27.35 10.33
CA THR A 589 -1.93 -26.84 11.47
C THR A 589 -3.36 -26.45 11.08
N LEU A 590 -3.60 -26.03 9.82
CA LEU A 590 -4.88 -25.41 9.44
C LEU A 590 -5.64 -26.12 8.32
N SER A 591 -5.05 -27.09 7.62
CA SER A 591 -5.68 -27.67 6.42
C SER A 591 -6.91 -28.55 6.69
N ASP A 592 -7.15 -28.95 7.92
CA ASP A 592 -8.36 -29.64 8.37
C ASP A 592 -9.53 -28.67 8.59
N ASN A 593 -9.20 -27.43 8.96
CA ASN A 593 -10.16 -26.36 9.29
C ASN A 593 -10.36 -25.36 8.15
N LEU A 594 -9.30 -25.03 7.41
CA LEU A 594 -9.30 -23.97 6.39
C LEU A 594 -8.93 -24.50 5.00
N SER A 595 -9.56 -23.98 3.98
CA SER A 595 -9.17 -24.22 2.58
C SER A 595 -7.80 -23.56 2.27
N LYS A 596 -7.16 -23.99 1.19
CA LYS A 596 -5.90 -23.39 0.74
C LYS A 596 -6.00 -21.88 0.51
N ASN A 597 -7.12 -21.39 -0.03
CA ASN A 597 -7.33 -19.95 -0.22
C ASN A 597 -7.44 -19.22 1.13
N GLU A 598 -8.17 -19.77 2.10
CA GLU A 598 -8.32 -19.18 3.43
C GLU A 598 -7.00 -19.17 4.20
N ILE A 599 -6.18 -20.22 4.09
CA ILE A 599 -4.81 -20.24 4.64
C ILE A 599 -3.97 -19.12 4.01
N ASN A 600 -4.09 -18.92 2.70
CA ASN A 600 -3.43 -17.82 2.01
C ASN A 600 -3.94 -16.44 2.47
N TYR A 601 -5.24 -16.27 2.74
CA TYR A 601 -5.76 -15.03 3.31
C TYR A 601 -5.23 -14.79 4.72
N PHE A 602 -5.20 -15.81 5.56
CA PHE A 602 -4.63 -15.74 6.90
C PHE A 602 -3.15 -15.36 6.86
N TYR A 603 -2.33 -16.03 6.05
CA TYR A 603 -0.91 -15.71 5.85
C TYR A 603 -0.68 -14.26 5.39
N ASN A 604 -1.61 -13.73 4.59
CA ASN A 604 -1.53 -12.37 4.07
C ASN A 604 -2.17 -11.31 4.97
N SER A 605 -2.78 -11.68 6.09
CA SER A 605 -3.36 -10.72 7.03
C SER A 605 -2.27 -9.84 7.65
N PRO A 606 -2.59 -8.58 7.99
CA PRO A 606 -1.61 -7.63 8.52
C PRO A 606 -0.95 -8.08 9.83
N ASP A 607 -1.69 -8.78 10.67
CA ASP A 607 -1.30 -9.25 12.01
C ASP A 607 -0.87 -10.73 12.04
N PHE A 608 -0.65 -11.32 10.87
CA PHE A 608 -0.30 -12.73 10.73
C PHE A 608 0.90 -13.15 11.60
N TYR A 609 1.99 -12.38 11.58
CA TYR A 609 3.23 -12.76 12.26
C TYR A 609 3.08 -12.73 13.78
N GLU A 610 2.32 -11.77 14.31
CA GLU A 610 1.98 -11.67 15.73
C GLU A 610 1.07 -12.83 16.15
N LYS A 611 0.08 -13.18 15.32
CA LYS A 611 -0.79 -14.34 15.54
C LYS A 611 0.01 -15.64 15.48
N LEU A 612 0.91 -15.80 14.52
CA LEU A 612 1.74 -17.00 14.39
C LEU A 612 2.60 -17.22 15.65
N ILE A 613 3.25 -16.18 16.17
CA ILE A 613 4.01 -16.28 17.43
C ILE A 613 3.11 -16.73 18.57
N SER A 614 1.91 -16.18 18.65
CA SER A 614 0.93 -16.55 19.71
C SER A 614 0.46 -18.00 19.56
N ILE A 615 0.15 -18.45 18.34
CA ILE A 615 -0.26 -19.84 18.05
C ILE A 615 0.87 -20.81 18.43
N VAL A 616 2.09 -20.56 17.94
CA VAL A 616 3.26 -21.43 18.16
C VAL A 616 3.74 -21.36 19.61
N GLY A 617 3.60 -20.21 20.28
CA GLY A 617 3.91 -20.04 21.70
C GLY A 617 2.99 -20.80 22.65
N ASN A 618 1.75 -21.03 22.25
CA ASN A 618 0.78 -21.75 23.09
C ASN A 618 0.91 -23.27 22.90
N LYS A 619 1.49 -23.97 23.91
CA LYS A 619 1.68 -25.42 23.89
C LYS A 619 0.36 -26.20 23.76
N TYR A 620 -0.74 -25.64 24.23
CA TYR A 620 -2.05 -26.28 24.30
C TYR A 620 -3.03 -25.74 23.22
N ASN A 621 -2.51 -25.10 22.17
CA ASN A 621 -3.36 -24.63 21.08
C ASN A 621 -3.97 -25.82 20.34
N ILE A 622 -5.30 -25.87 20.30
CA ILE A 622 -6.06 -26.97 19.72
C ILE A 622 -5.89 -27.12 18.21
N LEU A 623 -5.45 -26.08 17.52
CA LEU A 623 -5.24 -26.08 16.08
C LEU A 623 -4.09 -27.02 15.63
N PHE A 624 -3.29 -27.53 16.56
CA PHE A 624 -2.23 -28.50 16.23
C PHE A 624 -2.75 -29.92 16.09
N ASP A 625 -3.99 -30.22 16.50
CA ASP A 625 -4.62 -31.52 16.35
C ASP A 625 -5.38 -31.60 15.03
N ASP A 626 -4.95 -32.48 14.11
CA ASP A 626 -5.67 -32.73 12.85
C ASP A 626 -6.89 -33.60 13.13
N ILE A 627 -8.06 -33.00 13.19
CA ILE A 627 -9.34 -33.68 13.50
C ILE A 627 -9.71 -34.80 12.53
N ARG A 628 -9.00 -34.98 11.43
CA ARG A 628 -9.20 -36.08 10.45
C ARG A 628 -8.43 -37.34 10.83
N THR A 629 -7.48 -37.25 11.79
CA THR A 629 -6.71 -38.40 12.27
C THR A 629 -7.30 -38.96 13.55
N THR A 630 -6.92 -40.18 13.89
CA THR A 630 -7.34 -40.85 15.15
C THR A 630 -6.38 -40.57 16.30
N GLN A 631 -5.19 -40.04 16.02
CA GLN A 631 -4.18 -39.69 17.00
C GLN A 631 -4.30 -38.20 17.29
N VAL A 632 -4.22 -37.85 18.57
CA VAL A 632 -4.17 -36.45 19.00
C VAL A 632 -2.76 -35.94 18.83
N GLU A 633 -2.59 -35.00 17.90
CA GLU A 633 -1.32 -34.36 17.67
C GLU A 633 -1.15 -33.15 18.61
N ASN A 634 0.09 -32.86 18.96
CA ASN A 634 0.42 -31.70 19.76
C ASN A 634 1.37 -30.75 19.04
N ARG A 635 1.50 -29.52 19.56
CA ARG A 635 2.37 -28.48 19.01
C ARG A 635 3.77 -28.97 18.70
N ASP A 636 4.43 -29.62 19.66
CA ASP A 636 5.84 -30.03 19.53
C ASP A 636 6.04 -31.11 18.47
N TYR A 637 5.05 -31.97 18.29
CA TYR A 637 5.03 -32.98 17.23
C TYR A 637 4.87 -32.30 15.85
N ILE A 638 3.87 -31.43 15.68
CA ILE A 638 3.60 -30.73 14.42
C ILE A 638 4.77 -29.85 14.01
N ILE A 639 5.38 -29.10 14.94
CA ILE A 639 6.58 -28.30 14.68
C ILE A 639 7.72 -29.18 14.18
N PHE A 640 8.01 -30.30 14.86
CA PHE A 640 9.10 -31.17 14.46
C PHE A 640 8.86 -31.82 13.08
N VAL A 641 7.67 -32.35 12.84
CA VAL A 641 7.33 -32.96 11.54
C VAL A 641 7.36 -31.95 10.41
N SER A 642 6.92 -30.72 10.66
CA SER A 642 7.03 -29.61 9.69
C SER A 642 8.47 -29.26 9.38
N ALA A 643 9.33 -29.18 10.40
CA ALA A 643 10.76 -28.93 10.23
C ALA A 643 11.43 -30.07 9.44
N LYS A 644 11.19 -31.32 9.81
CA LYS A 644 11.74 -32.49 9.13
C LYS A 644 11.33 -32.53 7.66
N GLN A 645 10.07 -32.29 7.34
CA GLN A 645 9.59 -32.24 5.96
C GLN A 645 10.25 -31.11 5.16
N THR A 646 10.43 -29.94 5.79
CA THR A 646 11.13 -28.81 5.18
C THR A 646 12.61 -29.15 4.92
N PHE A 647 13.30 -29.71 5.89
CA PHE A 647 14.70 -30.10 5.75
C PHE A 647 14.88 -31.18 4.69
N GLN A 648 13.99 -32.15 4.62
CA GLN A 648 13.97 -33.18 3.59
C GLN A 648 13.77 -32.59 2.18
N LYS A 649 12.87 -31.62 2.02
CA LYS A 649 12.67 -30.90 0.76
C LYS A 649 13.92 -30.16 0.34
N LEU A 650 14.51 -29.41 1.26
CA LEU A 650 15.66 -28.55 0.99
C LEU A 650 16.97 -29.33 0.80
N SER A 651 17.18 -30.42 1.52
CA SER A 651 18.36 -31.27 1.33
C SER A 651 18.45 -31.85 -0.07
N LYS A 652 17.31 -32.22 -0.68
CA LYS A 652 17.24 -32.69 -2.08
C LYS A 652 17.62 -31.58 -3.08
N ILE A 653 17.23 -30.32 -2.81
CA ILE A 653 17.57 -29.16 -3.65
C ILE A 653 19.05 -28.81 -3.51
N LEU A 654 19.55 -28.77 -2.27
CA LEU A 654 20.93 -28.39 -1.93
C LEU A 654 21.94 -29.48 -2.29
N GLY A 655 21.55 -30.75 -2.30
CA GLY A 655 22.38 -31.88 -2.74
C GLY A 655 22.70 -31.83 -4.24
N ASN A 656 21.94 -31.07 -5.04
CA ASN A 656 22.23 -30.85 -6.45
C ASN A 656 23.15 -29.61 -6.60
N SER A 657 24.44 -29.82 -6.83
CA SER A 657 25.48 -28.78 -6.85
C SER A 657 25.23 -27.63 -7.83
N THR A 658 24.47 -27.85 -8.91
CA THR A 658 24.11 -26.80 -9.88
C THR A 658 23.01 -25.87 -9.40
N ASN A 659 22.14 -26.30 -8.49
CA ASN A 659 21.04 -25.51 -7.97
C ASN A 659 21.36 -24.81 -6.64
N SER A 660 22.23 -25.37 -5.81
CA SER A 660 22.52 -24.86 -4.47
C SER A 660 23.09 -23.43 -4.47
N LYS A 661 23.93 -23.08 -5.46
CA LYS A 661 24.57 -21.77 -5.58
C LYS A 661 23.58 -20.63 -5.84
N TYR A 662 22.43 -20.93 -6.45
CA TYR A 662 21.40 -19.94 -6.78
C TYR A 662 20.21 -19.96 -5.82
N TYR A 663 20.21 -20.88 -4.84
CA TYR A 663 19.10 -20.99 -3.88
C TYR A 663 19.38 -20.13 -2.67
N ASN A 664 19.04 -18.85 -2.77
CA ASN A 664 19.20 -17.84 -1.74
C ASN A 664 17.96 -16.95 -1.65
N TRP A 665 17.88 -16.10 -0.62
CA TRP A 665 16.73 -15.25 -0.38
C TRP A 665 16.39 -14.34 -1.57
N GLY A 666 17.39 -13.70 -2.17
CA GLY A 666 17.17 -12.83 -3.33
C GLY A 666 16.54 -13.54 -4.52
N ASN A 667 16.93 -14.78 -4.79
CA ASN A 667 16.34 -15.60 -5.85
C ASN A 667 14.97 -16.18 -5.49
N TYR A 668 14.77 -16.54 -4.23
CA TYR A 668 13.49 -17.05 -3.72
C TYR A 668 12.43 -15.94 -3.67
N ASN A 669 12.84 -14.73 -3.30
CA ASN A 669 11.99 -13.55 -3.09
C ASN A 669 12.16 -12.51 -4.22
N LYS A 670 12.32 -12.96 -5.47
CA LYS A 670 12.44 -12.05 -6.62
C LYS A 670 11.19 -11.21 -6.80
N GLY A 671 11.38 -9.89 -6.92
CA GLY A 671 10.33 -8.94 -7.15
C GLY A 671 10.15 -8.55 -8.61
N THR A 672 9.01 -7.94 -8.89
CA THR A 672 8.65 -7.41 -10.21
C THR A 672 7.89 -6.11 -10.03
N PHE A 673 8.26 -5.05 -10.76
CA PHE A 673 7.40 -3.91 -10.96
C PHE A 673 6.48 -4.20 -12.16
N LEU A 674 5.18 -4.15 -11.92
CA LEU A 674 4.18 -4.46 -12.94
C LEU A 674 3.40 -3.20 -13.34
N HIS A 675 3.19 -3.07 -14.64
CA HIS A 675 2.20 -2.14 -15.15
C HIS A 675 0.80 -2.54 -14.68
N PHE A 676 -0.09 -1.57 -14.47
CA PHE A 676 -1.46 -1.85 -14.00
C PHE A 676 -2.16 -2.90 -14.87
N TYR A 677 -2.09 -2.77 -16.19
CA TYR A 677 -2.70 -3.70 -17.15
C TYR A 677 -1.72 -4.81 -17.59
N HIS A 678 -1.21 -5.56 -16.62
CA HIS A 678 -0.24 -6.65 -16.85
C HIS A 678 -0.84 -7.94 -17.41
N HIS A 679 -2.16 -8.01 -17.65
CA HIS A 679 -2.80 -9.15 -18.31
C HIS A 679 -2.41 -9.27 -19.78
N ASN A 680 -2.02 -8.18 -20.42
CA ASN A 680 -1.45 -8.18 -21.75
C ASN A 680 0.05 -8.47 -21.70
N LYS A 681 0.47 -9.60 -22.33
CA LYS A 681 1.89 -10.04 -22.36
C LYS A 681 2.82 -9.01 -22.99
N LEU A 682 2.37 -8.31 -24.02
CA LEU A 682 3.17 -7.29 -24.71
C LEU A 682 3.45 -6.11 -23.78
N ILE A 683 2.42 -5.59 -23.11
CA ILE A 683 2.57 -4.52 -22.11
C ILE A 683 3.51 -4.95 -20.99
N THR A 684 3.29 -6.15 -20.45
CA THR A 684 4.14 -6.67 -19.36
C THR A 684 5.60 -6.81 -19.77
N SER A 685 5.88 -7.36 -20.96
CA SER A 685 7.26 -7.54 -21.43
C SER A 685 7.95 -6.21 -21.77
N THR A 686 7.19 -5.19 -22.18
CA THR A 686 7.75 -3.90 -22.60
C THR A 686 7.96 -2.93 -21.43
N PHE A 687 7.03 -2.92 -20.47
CA PHE A 687 7.00 -1.88 -19.42
C PHE A 687 7.35 -2.39 -18.03
N SER A 688 7.30 -3.71 -17.76
CA SER A 688 7.58 -4.23 -16.43
C SER A 688 9.08 -4.42 -16.19
N ILE A 689 9.52 -4.20 -14.97
CA ILE A 689 10.89 -4.49 -14.51
C ILE A 689 10.83 -5.74 -13.65
N ASP A 690 11.45 -6.82 -14.13
CA ASP A 690 11.36 -8.15 -13.53
C ASP A 690 12.67 -8.59 -12.87
N SER A 691 12.58 -9.68 -12.11
CA SER A 691 13.72 -10.40 -11.51
C SER A 691 14.59 -9.56 -10.58
N ILE A 692 13.95 -8.73 -9.75
CA ILE A 692 14.64 -7.84 -8.81
C ILE A 692 14.97 -8.64 -7.54
N GLU A 693 16.26 -8.85 -7.29
CA GLU A 693 16.77 -9.47 -6.07
C GLU A 693 17.01 -8.41 -5.00
N MET A 694 16.27 -8.48 -3.89
CA MET A 694 16.36 -7.53 -2.80
C MET A 694 16.53 -8.23 -1.45
N SER A 695 17.18 -7.53 -0.51
CA SER A 695 17.16 -7.87 0.91
C SER A 695 15.90 -7.31 1.56
N GLY A 696 15.46 -7.92 2.65
CA GLY A 696 14.32 -7.44 3.43
C GLY A 696 13.17 -8.43 3.47
N HIS A 697 12.23 -8.14 4.35
CA HIS A 697 11.02 -8.92 4.58
C HIS A 697 9.97 -8.01 5.22
N ARG A 698 8.70 -8.41 5.24
CA ARG A 698 7.60 -7.63 5.85
C ARG A 698 7.81 -7.34 7.34
N THR A 699 8.53 -8.19 8.05
CA THR A 699 8.88 -8.03 9.47
C THR A 699 10.17 -7.26 9.71
N CYS A 700 10.91 -6.91 8.67
CA CYS A 700 12.11 -6.07 8.72
C CYS A 700 11.78 -4.59 8.54
N ILE A 701 12.67 -3.70 8.95
CA ILE A 701 12.55 -2.26 8.67
C ILE A 701 12.64 -2.05 7.16
N ASN A 702 13.59 -2.66 6.48
CA ASN A 702 13.64 -2.70 5.02
C ASN A 702 12.61 -3.70 4.49
N ILE A 703 11.40 -3.23 4.18
CA ILE A 703 10.30 -4.05 3.70
C ILE A 703 10.52 -4.41 2.24
N PHE A 704 10.58 -5.72 1.94
CA PHE A 704 10.52 -6.22 0.57
C PHE A 704 10.02 -7.67 0.57
N GLU A 705 9.02 -7.97 -0.24
CA GLU A 705 8.35 -9.26 -0.25
C GLU A 705 7.76 -9.55 -1.62
N ASN A 706 8.04 -10.74 -2.17
CA ASN A 706 7.28 -11.30 -3.27
C ASN A 706 6.39 -12.41 -2.69
N LYS A 707 5.19 -12.01 -2.25
CA LYS A 707 4.25 -12.95 -1.63
C LYS A 707 3.91 -14.07 -2.60
N TYR A 708 4.29 -15.27 -2.23
CA TYR A 708 3.84 -16.57 -2.70
C TYR A 708 3.14 -16.55 -4.05
N LYS A 709 3.89 -16.35 -5.14
CA LYS A 709 3.38 -16.32 -6.53
C LYS A 709 2.17 -15.38 -6.72
N LEU A 710 2.01 -14.38 -5.85
CA LEU A 710 1.09 -13.29 -6.12
C LEU A 710 1.59 -12.52 -7.34
N THR A 711 0.66 -12.00 -8.09
CA THR A 711 0.92 -11.26 -9.32
C THR A 711 1.78 -10.01 -9.07
N TYR A 712 1.78 -9.47 -7.84
CA TYR A 712 2.47 -8.23 -7.47
C TYR A 712 3.46 -8.44 -6.34
N SER A 713 4.66 -7.87 -6.51
CA SER A 713 5.62 -7.72 -5.43
C SER A 713 5.29 -6.51 -4.58
N PHE A 714 5.72 -6.53 -3.32
CA PHE A 714 5.48 -5.49 -2.34
C PHE A 714 6.81 -5.03 -1.72
N GLY A 715 7.01 -3.73 -1.57
CA GLY A 715 8.26 -3.23 -0.98
C GLY A 715 8.29 -1.72 -0.84
N ILE A 716 9.38 -1.23 -0.29
CA ILE A 716 9.62 0.21 -0.11
C ILE A 716 9.70 0.90 -1.47
N ILE A 717 8.75 1.78 -1.76
CA ILE A 717 8.70 2.55 -3.01
C ILE A 717 9.42 3.89 -2.93
N ASN A 718 9.61 4.42 -1.72
CA ASN A 718 10.44 5.58 -1.47
C ASN A 718 11.00 5.58 -0.05
N ARG A 719 12.10 6.28 0.15
CA ARG A 719 12.69 6.62 1.46
C ARG A 719 12.95 8.10 1.49
N ILE A 720 12.68 8.73 2.63
CA ILE A 720 12.88 10.15 2.82
C ILE A 720 13.40 10.43 4.24
N ILE A 721 14.33 11.36 4.37
CA ILE A 721 14.85 11.83 5.66
C ILE A 721 14.87 13.35 5.64
N PHE A 722 14.25 13.95 6.63
CA PHE A 722 14.30 15.38 6.91
C PHE A 722 15.26 15.60 8.07
N ASP A 723 16.21 16.49 7.86
CA ASP A 723 17.17 16.95 8.88
C ASP A 723 16.78 18.39 9.29
N SER A 724 16.70 18.66 10.58
CA SER A 724 16.38 20.00 11.08
C SER A 724 17.41 21.06 10.67
N GLN A 725 18.63 20.65 10.40
CA GLN A 725 19.76 21.52 10.01
C GLN A 725 19.88 21.71 8.48
N TYR A 726 19.06 21.01 7.69
CA TYR A 726 19.12 21.06 6.24
C TYR A 726 17.73 21.31 5.64
N LEU A 727 17.59 22.41 4.88
CA LEU A 727 16.30 22.79 4.28
C LEU A 727 15.85 21.92 3.10
N GLY A 728 16.67 21.03 2.60
CA GLY A 728 16.29 19.98 1.65
C GLY A 728 15.85 18.70 2.35
N LEU A 729 15.97 17.61 1.62
CA LEU A 729 15.72 16.25 2.11
C LEU A 729 16.76 15.28 1.52
N TYR A 730 16.96 14.16 2.19
CA TYR A 730 17.64 13.01 1.60
C TYR A 730 16.54 12.01 1.20
N GLY A 731 16.49 11.63 -0.07
CA GLY A 731 15.40 10.78 -0.54
C GLY A 731 15.77 9.93 -1.74
N ILE A 732 14.92 8.95 -2.03
CA ILE A 732 15.01 8.09 -3.21
C ILE A 732 13.64 7.51 -3.52
N SER A 733 13.28 7.45 -4.79
CA SER A 733 12.14 6.69 -5.28
C SER A 733 12.58 5.37 -5.90
N SER A 734 11.73 4.37 -5.85
CA SER A 734 12.02 3.05 -6.43
C SER A 734 12.12 3.06 -7.96
N LEU A 735 11.47 4.03 -8.58
CA LEU A 735 11.53 4.32 -10.02
C LEU A 735 11.88 5.80 -10.21
N GLY A 736 11.74 6.32 -11.42
CA GLY A 736 11.86 7.75 -11.67
C GLY A 736 10.60 8.55 -11.32
N ASN A 737 10.67 9.84 -11.57
CA ASN A 737 9.54 10.74 -11.28
C ASN A 737 8.48 10.75 -12.39
N SER A 738 8.85 10.36 -13.63
CA SER A 738 7.92 10.21 -14.75
C SER A 738 7.20 8.85 -14.70
N GLY A 739 5.93 8.83 -15.10
CA GLY A 739 5.16 7.61 -15.36
C GLY A 739 5.19 7.15 -16.80
N ASP A 740 5.77 7.94 -17.69
CA ASP A 740 5.89 7.65 -19.12
C ASP A 740 7.16 6.80 -19.37
N PRO A 741 7.00 5.56 -19.86
CA PRO A 741 8.12 4.67 -20.12
C PRO A 741 9.07 5.15 -21.22
N THR A 742 8.66 6.13 -22.04
CA THR A 742 9.52 6.74 -23.06
C THR A 742 10.36 7.91 -22.53
N ASN A 743 10.12 8.34 -21.29
CA ASN A 743 10.83 9.44 -20.66
C ASN A 743 12.09 8.97 -19.93
N ASP A 744 13.21 9.71 -20.05
CA ASP A 744 14.49 9.42 -19.39
C ASP A 744 14.35 9.26 -17.87
N HIS A 745 13.35 9.92 -17.26
CA HIS A 745 13.08 9.90 -15.83
C HIS A 745 12.03 8.87 -15.41
N PHE A 746 11.79 7.85 -16.22
CA PHE A 746 10.87 6.75 -15.90
C PHE A 746 11.43 5.83 -14.80
N ALA A 747 12.70 5.43 -14.91
CA ALA A 747 13.35 4.51 -14.01
C ALA A 747 14.80 4.88 -13.63
N ASP A 748 15.18 6.14 -13.78
CA ASP A 748 16.54 6.63 -13.58
C ASP A 748 17.03 6.51 -12.12
N GLN A 749 16.12 6.48 -11.14
CA GLN A 749 16.45 6.28 -9.74
C GLN A 749 16.53 4.80 -9.32
N PHE A 750 16.06 3.87 -10.17
CA PHE A 750 15.94 2.45 -9.84
C PHE A 750 17.27 1.82 -9.38
N GLN A 751 18.35 2.06 -10.09
CA GLN A 751 19.66 1.47 -9.74
C GLN A 751 20.20 2.03 -8.42
N VAL A 752 19.98 3.30 -8.13
CA VAL A 752 20.37 3.93 -6.86
C VAL A 752 19.53 3.34 -5.72
N TRP A 753 18.21 3.23 -5.91
CA TRP A 753 17.30 2.62 -4.94
C TRP A 753 17.64 1.15 -4.64
N ARG A 754 17.84 0.35 -5.71
CA ARG A 754 18.21 -1.09 -5.60
C ARG A 754 19.51 -1.30 -4.81
N ASN A 755 20.46 -0.39 -4.95
CA ASN A 755 21.75 -0.41 -4.26
C ASN A 755 21.72 0.34 -2.93
N SER A 756 20.54 0.57 -2.36
CA SER A 756 20.37 1.21 -1.04
C SER A 756 20.89 2.65 -0.97
N GLY A 757 20.96 3.35 -2.12
CA GLY A 757 21.42 4.73 -2.22
C GLY A 757 20.35 5.74 -1.85
N TYR A 758 20.80 6.98 -1.63
CA TYR A 758 19.98 8.16 -1.36
C TYR A 758 20.52 9.35 -2.16
N LEU A 759 19.61 10.19 -2.60
CA LEU A 759 19.92 11.46 -3.26
C LEU A 759 19.72 12.62 -2.29
N LYS A 760 20.54 13.65 -2.44
CA LYS A 760 20.36 14.92 -1.72
C LYS A 760 19.52 15.84 -2.58
N ILE A 761 18.31 16.13 -2.11
CA ILE A 761 17.29 16.86 -2.86
C ILE A 761 17.00 18.17 -2.15
N HIS A 762 17.16 19.27 -2.84
CA HIS A 762 16.90 20.61 -2.35
C HIS A 762 16.51 21.54 -3.49
N PHE A 763 15.92 22.64 -3.17
CA PHE A 763 15.64 23.69 -4.11
C PHE A 763 16.99 24.33 -4.55
N ASP A 764 17.38 24.11 -5.80
CA ASP A 764 18.64 24.63 -6.33
C ASP A 764 18.35 25.76 -7.33
N PRO A 765 18.73 27.02 -7.02
CA PRO A 765 18.57 28.15 -7.94
C PRO A 765 19.23 27.92 -9.32
N LYS A 766 20.29 27.11 -9.39
CA LYS A 766 20.96 26.76 -10.65
C LYS A 766 20.08 25.93 -11.58
N THR A 767 19.07 25.24 -11.07
CA THR A 767 18.11 24.48 -11.90
C THR A 767 17.36 25.40 -12.88
N LYS A 768 17.21 26.69 -12.57
CA LYS A 768 16.66 27.69 -13.50
C LYS A 768 17.44 27.84 -14.80
N LEU A 769 18.73 27.49 -14.79
CA LEU A 769 19.59 27.50 -15.95
C LEU A 769 19.39 26.23 -16.83
N SER A 770 18.60 25.27 -16.36
CA SER A 770 18.26 24.08 -17.11
C SER A 770 17.57 24.44 -18.42
N THR A 771 17.91 23.70 -19.47
CA THR A 771 17.19 23.76 -20.74
C THR A 771 15.84 23.05 -20.68
N ASN A 772 15.64 22.13 -19.69
CA ASN A 772 14.38 21.43 -19.48
C ASN A 772 13.50 22.23 -18.52
N LYS A 773 12.67 23.10 -19.07
CA LYS A 773 11.80 24.02 -18.30
C LYS A 773 10.50 24.32 -19.03
N ARG A 774 9.47 24.69 -18.24
CA ARG A 774 8.17 25.20 -18.69
C ARG A 774 7.95 26.57 -18.05
N ILE A 775 7.70 27.60 -18.85
CA ILE A 775 7.47 28.97 -18.40
C ILE A 775 6.10 29.40 -18.90
N PHE A 776 5.21 29.73 -17.98
CA PHE A 776 3.90 30.25 -18.30
C PHE A 776 3.85 31.73 -17.98
N LYS A 777 3.34 32.55 -18.91
CA LYS A 777 3.21 33.99 -18.76
C LYS A 777 1.75 34.41 -18.96
N PRO A 778 1.29 35.42 -18.24
CA PRO A 778 -0.06 35.94 -18.49
C PRO A 778 -0.17 36.46 -19.93
N LYS A 779 -1.25 36.07 -20.58
CA LYS A 779 -1.64 36.65 -21.87
C LYS A 779 -2.21 38.02 -21.58
N LYS A 780 -1.56 39.07 -22.09
CA LYS A 780 -2.02 40.46 -21.94
C LYS A 780 -3.33 40.70 -22.67
#